data_e3007f246ad53db21ba5a21d6ea1465b
#
_entry.id   e3007f246ad53db21ba5a21d6ea1465b
#
_cell.length_a   1.000
_cell.length_b   1.000
_cell.length_c   1.000
_cell.angle_alpha   90.00
_cell.angle_beta   90.00
_cell.angle_gamma   90.00
#
_symmetry.space_group_name_H-M   'P 1'
#
loop_
_entity.id
_entity.type
_entity.pdbx_description
1 polymer ?
#
loop_
_entity_poly.entity_id
_entity_poly.type
_entity_poly.pdbx_seq_one_letter_code
_entity_poly.pdbx_strand_id
1 'polypeptide(L)'
;MRSLCFLALLVGSACGAQTVLYVNPQTGDDAGSGTASKPFASLEKARDTIRALKKDGGLPQKGVTIELAGTFVMTTNTFALDVSDSGADINAPVIYQASKNGARLIGGCILPESGFRTVTDAGTLARLPEQARGRVVAFTLKSVGLTGLAPLPDKFNGWSEMEVFSKGKAMKLARWPNTGWTEIAKVIDRGVKPVDKATGEWEFGYKGGTFEYSEDAPARWNVEKGVWMNGFWCHDWANETLKIGAIDKEKKQITSAAIHTYGIGNSSTWHTAKRRYYVFNLLEELDSPGEWYVDRESNILYFYPLGGNLSDVVLSVQKKPLIQISKSRNIKLDGLTFMYSTGKAVAVDACENVVLENLRVSNLTTSGISIDGGKNCGLNRCEVSDVGGTCVSVSGGDRKSLTACGHFVTNCRLHHSGRLQRTQGKCLSFSGVGISVTHNLIYDSPYVAVTYGGNDNIFEYNEVHSAMMESGDGGGLYTGRDWGSQGNIVRYNYFHHFGRPGVEWQKAQGLKPDYEPLGENVMVMGVYLDDCDSGDTVSNNIFYRTGWSAFVGGGRYNTIRDNLFIDCTSALHLDDRGLKRARPGEGTKDGWDLLAKLQTFNWQESPWKEKYPQLVNIMQDEPKLPLHNVFSGNIAINCQRFLQMHGTVKTTTLPRLDFHDNLAFGQVNTADATTFPQTEAGKKRVEFRSETLLDTASLDLNNLKIQESNDFKRLAPWFKRIPIEKIGLPK
;
A
#
# COMPACT_ATOMS: atom_id res chain seq x y z
N MET A 1 36.23 -47.81 -21.05
CA MET A 1 35.27 -48.26 -20.04
C MET A 1 35.04 -47.12 -19.05
N ARG A 2 33.99 -46.33 -19.25
CA ARG A 2 33.58 -45.28 -18.32
C ARG A 2 32.43 -45.86 -17.50
N SER A 3 32.69 -46.05 -16.21
CA SER A 3 31.73 -46.54 -15.23
C SER A 3 30.58 -45.55 -15.05
N LEU A 4 29.37 -45.88 -15.53
CA LEU A 4 28.13 -45.19 -15.16
C LEU A 4 27.77 -45.67 -13.76
N CYS A 5 27.98 -44.83 -12.75
CA CYS A 5 27.33 -45.01 -11.46
C CYS A 5 25.87 -44.64 -11.59
N PHE A 6 25.00 -45.66 -11.74
CA PHE A 6 23.57 -45.53 -11.57
C PHE A 6 23.26 -45.25 -10.10
N LEU A 7 22.81 -44.06 -9.79
CA LEU A 7 22.25 -43.72 -8.49
C LEU A 7 20.84 -44.36 -8.40
N ALA A 8 20.77 -45.58 -7.91
CA ALA A 8 19.51 -46.22 -7.61
C ALA A 8 18.90 -45.52 -6.38
N LEU A 9 17.97 -44.57 -6.63
CA LEU A 9 17.07 -44.13 -5.60
C LEU A 9 16.19 -45.32 -5.23
N LEU A 10 16.36 -45.83 -4.02
CA LEU A 10 15.44 -46.79 -3.41
C LEU A 10 14.05 -46.15 -3.29
N VAL A 11 13.24 -46.25 -4.32
CA VAL A 11 11.80 -46.04 -4.23
C VAL A 11 11.23 -47.31 -3.56
N GLY A 12 11.36 -47.35 -2.26
CA GLY A 12 10.56 -48.26 -1.45
C GLY A 12 9.09 -47.85 -1.60
N SER A 13 8.31 -48.68 -2.23
CA SER A 13 6.84 -48.55 -2.31
C SER A 13 6.23 -48.70 -0.91
N ALA A 14 6.44 -47.68 -0.06
CA ALA A 14 5.65 -47.46 1.14
C ALA A 14 4.44 -46.64 0.72
N CYS A 15 3.31 -47.28 0.56
CA CYS A 15 2.02 -46.65 0.31
C CYS A 15 1.79 -45.53 1.33
N GLY A 16 1.99 -44.25 0.96
CA GLY A 16 1.53 -43.11 1.73
C GLY A 16 2.51 -42.08 2.28
N ALA A 17 3.81 -42.26 2.18
CA ALA A 17 4.79 -41.22 2.66
C ALA A 17 4.99 -40.11 1.63
N GLN A 18 4.98 -38.87 2.09
CA GLN A 18 5.32 -37.69 1.29
C GLN A 18 6.85 -37.69 1.01
N THR A 19 7.25 -37.44 -0.22
CA THR A 19 8.69 -37.28 -0.55
C THR A 19 9.16 -35.92 -0.07
N VAL A 20 10.26 -35.93 0.75
CA VAL A 20 10.85 -34.71 1.28
C VAL A 20 12.29 -34.59 0.81
N LEU A 21 12.64 -33.44 0.24
CA LEU A 21 14.02 -33.03 -0.07
C LEU A 21 14.45 -31.92 0.91
N TYR A 22 15.70 -31.96 1.33
CA TYR A 22 16.24 -31.01 2.30
C TYR A 22 17.29 -30.12 1.65
N VAL A 23 17.23 -28.82 1.95
CA VAL A 23 18.17 -27.80 1.45
C VAL A 23 18.68 -26.95 2.60
N ASN A 24 20.01 -26.80 2.69
CA ASN A 24 20.67 -25.92 3.64
C ASN A 24 21.94 -25.33 3.03
N PRO A 25 22.00 -24.02 2.77
CA PRO A 25 23.15 -23.42 2.09
C PRO A 25 24.44 -23.37 2.93
N GLN A 26 24.36 -23.58 4.25
CA GLN A 26 25.54 -23.59 5.16
C GLN A 26 26.12 -24.97 5.33
N THR A 27 25.32 -26.04 5.30
CA THR A 27 25.76 -27.42 5.64
C THR A 27 25.52 -28.43 4.52
N GLY A 28 24.82 -28.02 3.45
CA GLY A 28 24.46 -28.87 2.33
C GLY A 28 25.58 -28.98 1.28
N ASP A 29 25.40 -29.97 0.42
CA ASP A 29 26.22 -30.23 -0.76
C ASP A 29 25.35 -30.67 -1.94
N ASP A 30 25.44 -29.98 -3.08
CA ASP A 30 24.67 -30.31 -4.27
C ASP A 30 25.06 -31.65 -4.94
N ALA A 31 26.19 -32.24 -4.54
CA ALA A 31 26.52 -33.63 -4.85
C ALA A 31 25.84 -34.65 -3.93
N GLY A 32 25.17 -34.16 -2.86
CA GLY A 32 24.45 -34.98 -1.88
C GLY A 32 23.15 -35.58 -2.46
N SER A 33 22.46 -36.36 -1.63
CA SER A 33 21.23 -37.05 -2.00
C SER A 33 19.94 -36.26 -1.70
N GLY A 34 20.03 -35.08 -1.08
CA GLY A 34 18.87 -34.27 -0.67
C GLY A 34 18.10 -34.83 0.52
N THR A 35 18.68 -35.77 1.27
CA THR A 35 18.11 -36.28 2.53
C THR A 35 18.40 -35.37 3.72
N ALA A 36 17.74 -35.57 4.85
CA ALA A 36 17.99 -34.78 6.06
C ALA A 36 19.44 -34.83 6.54
N SER A 37 20.15 -35.96 6.35
CA SER A 37 21.56 -36.14 6.71
C SER A 37 22.55 -35.68 5.65
N LYS A 38 22.08 -35.49 4.40
CA LYS A 38 22.88 -35.01 3.25
C LYS A 38 22.08 -34.03 2.42
N PRO A 39 21.74 -32.85 2.97
CA PRO A 39 20.90 -31.87 2.28
C PRO A 39 21.60 -31.28 1.05
N PHE A 40 20.86 -30.74 0.12
CA PHE A 40 21.38 -29.92 -0.96
C PHE A 40 21.85 -28.56 -0.44
N ALA A 41 22.78 -27.93 -1.11
CA ALA A 41 23.22 -26.58 -0.80
C ALA A 41 22.34 -25.50 -1.46
N SER A 42 21.77 -25.75 -2.64
CA SER A 42 21.06 -24.78 -3.44
C SER A 42 19.60 -25.13 -3.69
N LEU A 43 18.77 -24.09 -3.84
CA LEU A 43 17.36 -24.20 -4.26
C LEU A 43 17.25 -24.79 -5.67
N GLU A 44 18.15 -24.39 -6.54
CA GLU A 44 18.25 -24.83 -7.93
C GLU A 44 18.45 -26.34 -8.02
N LYS A 45 19.29 -26.91 -7.17
CA LYS A 45 19.52 -28.36 -7.14
C LYS A 45 18.26 -29.14 -6.75
N ALA A 46 17.53 -28.65 -5.75
CA ALA A 46 16.26 -29.27 -5.35
C ALA A 46 15.21 -29.18 -6.47
N ARG A 47 15.07 -28.00 -7.09
CA ARG A 47 14.20 -27.80 -8.25
C ARG A 47 14.54 -28.76 -9.39
N ASP A 48 15.83 -28.82 -9.79
CA ASP A 48 16.26 -29.63 -10.93
C ASP A 48 16.13 -31.13 -10.63
N THR A 49 16.27 -31.54 -9.37
CA THR A 49 15.96 -32.91 -8.92
C THR A 49 14.48 -33.25 -9.12
N ILE A 50 13.56 -32.32 -8.80
CA ILE A 50 12.11 -32.53 -9.04
C ILE A 50 11.81 -32.60 -10.54
N ARG A 51 12.45 -31.74 -11.35
CA ARG A 51 12.33 -31.80 -12.82
C ARG A 51 12.80 -33.15 -13.38
N ALA A 52 13.86 -33.74 -12.82
CA ALA A 52 14.32 -35.06 -13.18
C ALA A 52 13.31 -36.16 -12.78
N LEU A 53 12.80 -36.14 -11.55
CA LEU A 53 11.76 -37.08 -11.11
C LEU A 53 10.54 -37.09 -12.02
N LYS A 54 10.12 -35.90 -12.48
CA LYS A 54 8.98 -35.78 -13.43
C LYS A 54 9.24 -36.49 -14.76
N LYS A 55 10.49 -36.43 -15.27
CA LYS A 55 10.88 -37.10 -16.52
C LYS A 55 10.94 -38.63 -16.37
N ASP A 56 11.31 -39.12 -15.18
CA ASP A 56 11.58 -40.53 -14.94
C ASP A 56 10.37 -41.33 -14.47
N GLY A 57 9.21 -40.72 -14.22
CA GLY A 57 8.02 -41.47 -13.79
C GLY A 57 6.93 -40.62 -13.17
N GLY A 58 7.09 -39.30 -13.16
CA GLY A 58 6.12 -38.38 -12.60
C GLY A 58 6.37 -38.05 -11.11
N LEU A 59 5.55 -37.15 -10.57
CA LEU A 59 5.62 -36.82 -9.17
C LEU A 59 4.95 -37.90 -8.29
N PRO A 60 5.41 -38.06 -7.06
CA PRO A 60 4.73 -38.90 -6.07
C PRO A 60 3.26 -38.48 -5.87
N GLN A 61 2.40 -39.46 -5.54
CA GLN A 61 0.94 -39.23 -5.39
C GLN A 61 0.57 -38.08 -4.42
N LYS A 62 1.41 -37.81 -3.40
CA LYS A 62 1.21 -36.71 -2.44
C LYS A 62 2.06 -35.46 -2.74
N GLY A 63 2.64 -35.39 -3.92
CA GLY A 63 3.54 -34.29 -4.28
C GLY A 63 4.92 -34.41 -3.62
N VAL A 64 5.67 -33.31 -3.62
CA VAL A 64 7.02 -33.20 -3.08
C VAL A 64 7.12 -32.00 -2.16
N THR A 65 7.72 -32.19 -0.98
CA THR A 65 8.08 -31.08 -0.08
C THR A 65 9.57 -30.84 -0.13
N ILE A 66 9.97 -29.59 -0.26
CA ILE A 66 11.34 -29.13 -0.13
C ILE A 66 11.44 -28.40 1.21
N GLU A 67 12.10 -29.00 2.19
CA GLU A 67 12.32 -28.40 3.49
C GLU A 67 13.61 -27.55 3.45
N LEU A 68 13.46 -26.26 3.72
CA LEU A 68 14.51 -25.25 3.65
C LEU A 68 14.97 -24.87 5.06
N ALA A 69 16.27 -24.84 5.28
CA ALA A 69 16.86 -24.40 6.55
C ALA A 69 18.00 -23.40 6.30
N GLY A 70 18.17 -22.45 7.22
CA GLY A 70 19.27 -21.50 7.19
C GLY A 70 19.00 -20.22 6.37
N THR A 71 20.07 -19.53 5.96
CA THR A 71 19.99 -18.24 5.27
C THR A 71 20.53 -18.33 3.85
N PHE A 72 19.66 -18.08 2.89
CA PHE A 72 19.96 -18.02 1.46
C PHE A 72 20.27 -16.57 1.08
N VAL A 73 21.51 -16.29 0.68
CA VAL A 73 21.94 -14.95 0.25
C VAL A 73 21.81 -14.86 -1.27
N MET A 74 20.92 -14.01 -1.76
CA MET A 74 20.51 -13.91 -3.15
C MET A 74 20.78 -12.49 -3.68
N THR A 75 22.03 -12.19 -4.01
CA THR A 75 22.44 -10.83 -4.42
C THR A 75 22.26 -10.51 -5.89
N THR A 76 22.22 -11.53 -6.75
CA THR A 76 22.18 -11.35 -8.22
C THR A 76 21.14 -12.22 -8.91
N ASN A 77 20.83 -13.39 -8.36
CA ASN A 77 19.98 -14.38 -9.00
C ASN A 77 18.59 -14.43 -8.34
N THR A 78 17.58 -14.58 -9.20
CA THR A 78 16.21 -14.90 -8.79
C THR A 78 16.04 -16.41 -8.80
N PHE A 79 15.49 -16.99 -7.74
CA PHE A 79 15.02 -18.36 -7.81
C PHE A 79 13.75 -18.43 -8.65
N ALA A 80 13.86 -18.93 -9.88
CA ALA A 80 12.78 -18.96 -10.84
C ALA A 80 12.15 -20.34 -10.96
N LEU A 81 10.81 -20.36 -10.91
CA LEU A 81 9.96 -21.53 -11.14
C LEU A 81 9.07 -21.26 -12.36
N ASP A 82 8.96 -22.23 -13.24
CA ASP A 82 8.17 -22.17 -14.47
C ASP A 82 7.20 -23.37 -14.58
N VAL A 83 6.57 -23.53 -15.73
CA VAL A 83 5.60 -24.61 -15.97
C VAL A 83 6.17 -26.00 -15.65
N SER A 84 7.49 -26.21 -15.78
CA SER A 84 8.16 -27.47 -15.49
C SER A 84 8.19 -27.80 -14.00
N ASP A 85 7.97 -26.79 -13.13
CA ASP A 85 8.02 -26.93 -11.67
C ASP A 85 6.65 -27.18 -11.04
N SER A 86 5.58 -27.20 -11.88
CA SER A 86 4.19 -27.37 -11.41
C SER A 86 3.99 -28.66 -10.61
N GLY A 87 3.19 -28.63 -9.56
CA GLY A 87 2.65 -29.84 -8.92
C GLY A 87 1.73 -30.62 -9.87
N ALA A 88 1.47 -31.87 -9.61
CA ALA A 88 0.61 -32.70 -10.45
C ALA A 88 -0.86 -32.22 -10.40
N ASP A 89 -1.37 -32.04 -9.19
CA ASP A 89 -2.71 -31.49 -8.92
C ASP A 89 -2.72 -30.78 -7.55
N ILE A 90 -3.88 -30.32 -7.10
CA ILE A 90 -4.01 -29.60 -5.83
C ILE A 90 -3.70 -30.48 -4.59
N ASN A 91 -3.84 -31.80 -4.69
CA ASN A 91 -3.54 -32.76 -3.63
C ASN A 91 -2.11 -33.30 -3.71
N ALA A 92 -1.42 -33.03 -4.82
CA ALA A 92 -0.04 -33.42 -5.07
C ALA A 92 0.82 -32.20 -5.49
N PRO A 93 0.87 -31.15 -4.65
CA PRO A 93 1.61 -29.91 -4.94
C PRO A 93 3.13 -30.09 -4.82
N VAL A 94 3.86 -29.09 -5.31
CA VAL A 94 5.26 -28.86 -4.94
C VAL A 94 5.29 -27.79 -3.83
N ILE A 95 5.83 -28.15 -2.66
CA ILE A 95 5.82 -27.29 -1.47
C ILE A 95 7.26 -26.91 -1.12
N TYR A 96 7.57 -25.63 -1.08
CA TYR A 96 8.79 -25.08 -0.48
C TYR A 96 8.45 -24.60 0.93
N GLN A 97 8.97 -25.30 1.94
CA GLN A 97 8.58 -25.11 3.33
C GLN A 97 9.78 -24.77 4.19
N ALA A 98 9.63 -23.82 5.11
CA ALA A 98 10.65 -23.59 6.13
C ALA A 98 10.73 -24.76 7.11
N SER A 99 11.94 -25.14 7.47
CA SER A 99 12.19 -26.07 8.57
C SER A 99 11.75 -25.48 9.91
N LYS A 100 11.70 -26.30 10.95
CA LYS A 100 11.42 -25.83 12.33
C LYS A 100 12.41 -24.75 12.82
N ASN A 101 13.62 -24.75 12.30
CA ASN A 101 14.64 -23.75 12.62
C ASN A 101 14.54 -22.48 11.76
N GLY A 102 13.55 -22.42 10.86
CA GLY A 102 13.31 -21.33 9.94
C GLY A 102 14.19 -21.38 8.68
N ALA A 103 13.75 -20.63 7.67
CA ALA A 103 14.50 -20.39 6.45
C ALA A 103 14.34 -18.91 6.05
N ARG A 104 15.47 -18.25 5.74
CA ARG A 104 15.53 -16.84 5.35
C ARG A 104 16.10 -16.70 3.96
N LEU A 105 15.45 -15.91 3.13
CA LEU A 105 15.95 -15.51 1.82
C LEU A 105 16.23 -14.00 1.90
N ILE A 106 17.49 -13.59 1.71
CA ILE A 106 17.89 -12.19 1.78
C ILE A 106 18.47 -11.72 0.46
N GLY A 107 17.99 -10.54 0.00
CA GLY A 107 18.44 -9.92 -1.26
C GLY A 107 19.56 -8.89 -1.04
N GLY A 108 20.27 -8.97 0.07
CA GLY A 108 21.31 -8.05 0.47
C GLY A 108 22.66 -8.71 0.63
N CYS A 109 23.70 -7.89 0.46
CA CYS A 109 25.08 -8.24 0.77
C CYS A 109 25.36 -7.95 2.24
N ILE A 110 25.76 -8.97 3.01
CA ILE A 110 26.20 -8.80 4.40
C ILE A 110 27.61 -8.19 4.34
N LEU A 111 27.77 -6.99 4.93
CA LEU A 111 29.05 -6.31 4.93
C LEU A 111 29.95 -6.86 6.06
N PRO A 112 31.14 -7.39 5.75
CA PRO A 112 32.04 -7.91 6.78
C PRO A 112 32.52 -6.80 7.72
N GLU A 113 32.39 -6.99 9.02
CA GLU A 113 32.79 -6.03 10.05
C GLU A 113 34.24 -5.56 9.87
N SER A 114 35.15 -6.48 9.48
CA SER A 114 36.55 -6.18 9.19
C SER A 114 36.77 -5.23 8.00
N GLY A 115 35.74 -4.94 7.18
CA GLY A 115 35.79 -4.00 6.07
C GLY A 115 35.56 -2.55 6.47
N PHE A 116 34.98 -2.30 7.63
CA PHE A 116 34.72 -0.93 8.09
C PHE A 116 36.01 -0.28 8.64
N ARG A 117 36.19 0.98 8.36
CA ARG A 117 37.34 1.80 8.75
C ARG A 117 36.88 3.14 9.32
N THR A 118 37.65 3.68 10.27
CA THR A 118 37.45 5.07 10.70
C THR A 118 37.75 6.03 9.54
N VAL A 119 36.95 7.07 9.41
CA VAL A 119 37.18 8.12 8.41
C VAL A 119 38.39 8.96 8.81
N THR A 120 39.39 9.03 7.91
CA THR A 120 40.64 9.78 8.14
C THR A 120 40.94 10.80 7.04
N ASP A 121 40.21 10.73 5.92
CA ASP A 121 40.38 11.69 4.81
C ASP A 121 39.96 13.09 5.24
N ALA A 122 40.89 14.06 5.08
CA ALA A 122 40.67 15.44 5.52
C ALA A 122 39.51 16.15 4.79
N GLY A 123 39.32 15.84 3.48
CA GLY A 123 38.22 16.40 2.70
C GLY A 123 36.87 15.93 3.18
N THR A 124 36.74 14.63 3.45
CA THR A 124 35.53 14.02 4.03
C THR A 124 35.27 14.53 5.44
N LEU A 125 36.30 14.59 6.29
CA LEU A 125 36.18 15.11 7.66
C LEU A 125 35.74 16.57 7.69
N ALA A 126 36.16 17.39 6.74
CA ALA A 126 35.74 18.80 6.65
C ALA A 126 34.26 18.95 6.33
N ARG A 127 33.64 17.97 5.61
CA ARG A 127 32.22 17.95 5.27
C ARG A 127 31.36 17.35 6.40
N LEU A 128 31.92 16.41 7.18
CA LEU A 128 31.19 15.77 8.29
C LEU A 128 30.95 16.78 9.43
N PRO A 129 29.71 16.76 10.01
CA PRO A 129 29.43 17.46 11.26
C PRO A 129 30.44 17.11 12.35
N GLU A 130 30.83 18.09 13.16
CA GLU A 130 31.87 17.91 14.20
C GLU A 130 31.54 16.74 15.15
N GLN A 131 30.28 16.64 15.59
CA GLN A 131 29.80 15.58 16.48
C GLN A 131 29.84 14.18 15.86
N ALA A 132 29.90 14.06 14.53
CA ALA A 132 29.94 12.78 13.83
C ALA A 132 31.39 12.29 13.58
N ARG A 133 32.39 13.18 13.68
CA ARG A 133 33.81 12.84 13.47
C ARG A 133 34.26 11.80 14.49
N GLY A 134 34.95 10.76 14.02
CA GLY A 134 35.37 9.63 14.83
C GLY A 134 34.27 8.61 15.18
N ARG A 135 33.01 8.89 14.83
CA ARG A 135 31.87 7.97 15.04
C ARG A 135 31.38 7.36 13.74
N VAL A 136 31.44 8.09 12.64
CA VAL A 136 31.13 7.61 11.30
C VAL A 136 32.25 6.69 10.82
N VAL A 137 31.83 5.55 10.25
CA VAL A 137 32.74 4.57 9.62
C VAL A 137 32.56 4.55 8.11
N ALA A 138 33.61 4.19 7.40
CA ALA A 138 33.62 4.06 5.95
C ALA A 138 33.77 2.60 5.52
N PHE A 139 33.08 2.20 4.46
CA PHE A 139 33.19 0.88 3.85
C PHE A 139 33.34 1.02 2.33
N THR A 140 34.36 0.37 1.76
CA THR A 140 34.60 0.39 0.31
C THR A 140 33.72 -0.65 -0.38
N LEU A 141 32.68 -0.23 -1.11
CA LEU A 141 31.71 -1.14 -1.73
C LEU A 141 32.32 -2.05 -2.79
N LYS A 142 33.40 -1.62 -3.44
CA LYS A 142 34.16 -2.45 -4.38
C LYS A 142 34.67 -3.75 -3.77
N SER A 143 34.95 -3.78 -2.46
CA SER A 143 35.44 -5.00 -1.76
C SER A 143 34.41 -6.13 -1.72
N VAL A 144 33.15 -5.83 -1.92
CA VAL A 144 32.03 -6.78 -2.01
C VAL A 144 31.43 -6.86 -3.42
N GLY A 145 32.19 -6.43 -4.44
CA GLY A 145 31.82 -6.54 -5.84
C GLY A 145 30.85 -5.45 -6.35
N LEU A 146 30.53 -4.45 -5.54
CA LEU A 146 29.64 -3.37 -5.92
C LEU A 146 30.44 -2.19 -6.49
N THR A 147 30.32 -2.00 -7.81
CA THR A 147 31.04 -0.97 -8.57
C THR A 147 30.09 -0.27 -9.54
N GLY A 148 30.45 0.95 -9.96
CA GLY A 148 29.74 1.65 -11.02
C GLY A 148 28.28 2.01 -10.64
N LEU A 149 28.09 2.55 -9.43
CA LEU A 149 26.78 3.00 -8.98
C LEU A 149 26.24 4.08 -9.94
N ALA A 150 25.09 3.82 -10.55
CA ALA A 150 24.46 4.76 -11.47
C ALA A 150 24.10 6.08 -10.73
N PRO A 151 24.21 7.23 -11.42
CA PRO A 151 23.68 8.48 -10.87
C PRO A 151 22.18 8.36 -10.66
N LEU A 152 21.68 9.02 -9.62
CA LEU A 152 20.24 9.09 -9.36
C LEU A 152 19.58 10.03 -10.37
N PRO A 153 18.34 9.74 -10.84
CA PRO A 153 17.61 10.64 -11.73
C PRO A 153 17.26 11.95 -11.02
N ASP A 154 17.07 13.02 -11.80
CA ASP A 154 16.74 14.34 -11.24
C ASP A 154 15.34 14.38 -10.61
N LYS A 155 14.44 13.45 -10.98
CA LYS A 155 13.10 13.28 -10.42
C LYS A 155 12.72 11.81 -10.29
N PHE A 156 12.12 11.46 -9.16
CA PHE A 156 11.53 10.13 -8.94
C PHE A 156 10.45 10.14 -7.84
N ASN A 157 9.65 9.09 -7.77
CA ASN A 157 8.68 8.87 -6.71
C ASN A 157 9.16 7.70 -5.84
N GLY A 158 9.64 8.03 -4.65
CA GLY A 158 10.21 7.07 -3.72
C GLY A 158 11.60 6.58 -4.13
N TRP A 159 12.34 6.15 -3.15
CA TRP A 159 13.67 5.57 -3.33
C TRP A 159 13.56 4.12 -3.82
N SER A 160 14.31 3.74 -4.84
CA SER A 160 14.32 2.39 -5.41
C SER A 160 15.72 1.82 -5.60
N GLU A 161 16.69 2.44 -4.97
CA GLU A 161 18.09 2.02 -4.99
C GLU A 161 18.42 1.20 -3.70
N MET A 162 19.69 0.93 -3.47
CA MET A 162 20.15 0.23 -2.27
C MET A 162 19.76 0.94 -0.98
N GLU A 163 19.59 0.18 0.07
CA GLU A 163 19.43 0.66 1.44
C GLU A 163 20.35 -0.10 2.39
N VAL A 164 20.72 0.56 3.48
CA VAL A 164 21.45 -0.04 4.59
C VAL A 164 20.47 -0.52 5.65
N PHE A 165 20.64 -1.76 6.10
CA PHE A 165 19.90 -2.34 7.23
C PHE A 165 20.89 -2.73 8.33
N SER A 166 20.51 -2.50 9.57
CA SER A 166 21.25 -2.92 10.76
C SER A 166 20.27 -3.17 11.91
N LYS A 167 20.54 -4.16 12.76
CA LYS A 167 19.68 -4.55 13.89
C LYS A 167 18.21 -4.78 13.52
N GLY A 168 17.98 -5.37 12.35
CA GLY A 168 16.65 -5.67 11.86
C GLY A 168 15.85 -4.47 11.35
N LYS A 169 16.45 -3.29 11.16
CA LYS A 169 15.79 -2.04 10.77
C LYS A 169 16.45 -1.41 9.55
N ALA A 170 15.66 -0.71 8.74
CA ALA A 170 16.17 0.16 7.70
C ALA A 170 16.87 1.38 8.31
N MET A 171 18.06 1.68 7.82
CA MET A 171 18.82 2.88 8.20
C MET A 171 18.40 4.05 7.30
N LYS A 172 18.50 5.27 7.81
CA LYS A 172 18.07 6.48 7.08
C LYS A 172 19.19 7.00 6.19
N LEU A 173 18.89 7.40 4.95
CA LEU A 173 19.79 8.27 4.21
C LEU A 173 19.99 9.56 5.01
N ALA A 174 21.24 9.99 5.15
CA ALA A 174 21.58 11.23 5.84
C ALA A 174 20.73 12.37 5.31
N ARG A 175 19.94 13.00 6.19
CA ARG A 175 18.87 13.92 5.83
C ARG A 175 18.74 15.08 6.80
N TRP A 176 18.14 16.15 6.30
CA TRP A 176 17.75 17.29 7.10
C TRP A 176 16.28 17.68 6.85
N PRO A 177 15.48 17.95 7.91
CA PRO A 177 15.77 17.62 9.30
C PRO A 177 15.82 16.09 9.54
N ASN A 178 16.46 15.64 10.62
CA ASN A 178 16.62 14.20 10.94
C ASN A 178 15.28 13.48 11.14
N THR A 179 14.24 14.23 11.53
CA THR A 179 12.87 13.72 11.69
C THR A 179 11.89 14.79 11.19
N GLY A 180 10.70 14.35 10.76
CA GLY A 180 9.65 15.26 10.31
C GLY A 180 10.00 16.00 9.00
N TRP A 181 9.49 17.20 8.88
CA TRP A 181 9.53 18.05 7.71
C TRP A 181 9.92 19.48 8.09
N THR A 182 10.48 20.21 7.14
CA THR A 182 10.56 21.68 7.20
C THR A 182 9.55 22.30 6.24
N GLU A 183 9.21 23.58 6.44
CA GLU A 183 8.22 24.28 5.64
C GLU A 183 8.89 25.20 4.60
N ILE A 184 8.22 25.42 3.47
CA ILE A 184 8.59 26.45 2.51
C ILE A 184 8.24 27.80 3.13
N ALA A 185 9.25 28.69 3.27
CA ALA A 185 9.04 30.03 3.82
C ALA A 185 8.23 30.90 2.86
N LYS A 186 8.61 30.90 1.57
CA LYS A 186 7.92 31.65 0.53
C LYS A 186 8.15 31.04 -0.85
N VAL A 187 7.10 30.97 -1.66
CA VAL A 187 7.21 30.57 -3.07
C VAL A 187 7.60 31.79 -3.91
N ILE A 188 8.68 31.69 -4.65
CA ILE A 188 9.20 32.75 -5.54
C ILE A 188 8.73 32.51 -6.98
N ASP A 189 8.91 31.30 -7.45
CA ASP A 189 8.43 30.85 -8.76
C ASP A 189 7.78 29.47 -8.65
N ARG A 190 6.53 29.39 -9.01
CA ARG A 190 5.77 28.13 -8.94
C ARG A 190 6.21 27.08 -9.97
N GLY A 191 6.90 27.49 -11.03
CA GLY A 191 7.30 26.60 -12.12
C GLY A 191 6.13 26.12 -13.01
N VAL A 192 4.96 26.76 -12.97
CA VAL A 192 3.77 26.39 -13.77
C VAL A 192 3.50 27.40 -14.88
N LYS A 193 2.90 26.93 -15.97
CA LYS A 193 2.36 27.84 -16.99
C LYS A 193 1.05 28.44 -16.45
N PRO A 194 0.84 29.75 -16.65
CA PRO A 194 -0.46 30.35 -16.37
C PRO A 194 -1.57 29.65 -17.18
N VAL A 195 -2.67 29.33 -16.52
CA VAL A 195 -3.89 28.82 -17.13
C VAL A 195 -5.05 29.76 -16.81
N ASP A 196 -6.04 29.83 -17.69
CA ASP A 196 -7.28 30.53 -17.37
C ASP A 196 -8.06 29.70 -16.33
N LYS A 197 -8.15 30.23 -15.13
CA LYS A 197 -8.87 29.56 -14.03
C LYS A 197 -10.37 29.36 -14.31
N ALA A 198 -10.95 30.12 -15.23
CA ALA A 198 -12.34 29.96 -15.63
C ALA A 198 -12.57 28.64 -16.40
N THR A 199 -11.55 28.09 -17.05
CA THR A 199 -11.66 26.81 -17.79
C THR A 199 -11.67 25.57 -16.89
N GLY A 200 -11.30 25.71 -15.61
CA GLY A 200 -11.13 24.59 -14.68
C GLY A 200 -9.97 23.66 -15.03
N GLU A 201 -9.05 24.09 -15.90
CA GLU A 201 -7.85 23.32 -16.24
C GLU A 201 -6.89 23.24 -15.04
N TRP A 202 -6.21 22.09 -14.93
CA TRP A 202 -5.17 21.90 -13.95
C TRP A 202 -3.87 22.61 -14.36
N GLU A 203 -3.23 23.27 -13.41
CA GLU A 203 -1.90 23.84 -13.61
C GLU A 203 -0.85 22.72 -13.54
N PHE A 204 -0.12 22.51 -14.62
CA PHE A 204 1.02 21.58 -14.65
C PHE A 204 2.34 22.34 -14.73
N GLY A 205 3.37 21.75 -14.11
CA GLY A 205 4.71 22.28 -14.16
C GLY A 205 5.31 22.25 -15.57
N TYR A 206 6.17 23.21 -15.89
CA TYR A 206 6.95 23.25 -17.14
C TYR A 206 8.43 23.53 -16.93
N LYS A 207 8.82 23.95 -15.73
CA LYS A 207 10.20 24.15 -15.27
C LYS A 207 10.34 23.87 -13.78
N GLY A 208 11.57 23.81 -13.27
CA GLY A 208 11.82 23.76 -11.83
C GLY A 208 11.29 25.00 -11.12
N GLY A 209 10.68 24.82 -9.98
CA GLY A 209 10.21 25.93 -9.14
C GLY A 209 11.31 26.44 -8.21
N THR A 210 11.12 27.67 -7.69
CA THR A 210 12.03 28.32 -6.74
C THR A 210 11.29 28.77 -5.49
N PHE A 211 11.87 28.54 -4.32
CA PHE A 211 11.29 28.95 -3.04
C PHE A 211 12.37 29.44 -2.04
N GLU A 212 11.96 30.24 -1.07
CA GLU A 212 12.79 30.66 0.05
C GLU A 212 12.71 29.65 1.20
N TYR A 213 13.86 29.45 1.84
CA TYR A 213 14.01 28.70 3.09
C TYR A 213 14.36 29.64 4.25
N SER A 214 13.97 29.26 5.48
CA SER A 214 14.20 30.09 6.68
C SER A 214 15.47 29.73 7.44
N GLU A 215 15.87 28.47 7.41
CA GLU A 215 16.93 27.91 8.23
C GLU A 215 18.32 28.14 7.61
N ASP A 216 19.38 27.98 8.40
CA ASP A 216 20.77 28.19 7.94
C ASP A 216 21.42 26.91 7.37
N ALA A 217 20.82 25.75 7.59
CA ALA A 217 21.35 24.45 7.14
C ALA A 217 21.70 24.39 5.63
N PRO A 218 20.87 24.92 4.71
CA PRO A 218 21.15 24.84 3.27
C PRO A 218 22.43 25.56 2.84
N ALA A 219 22.93 26.52 3.63
CA ALA A 219 24.15 27.28 3.30
C ALA A 219 25.43 26.41 3.30
N ARG A 220 25.45 25.26 4.01
CA ARG A 220 26.60 24.36 4.09
C ARG A 220 26.58 23.19 3.10
N TRP A 221 25.46 22.96 2.40
CA TRP A 221 25.32 21.80 1.52
C TRP A 221 26.11 21.96 0.21
N ASN A 222 26.69 20.84 -0.23
CA ASN A 222 27.37 20.77 -1.53
C ASN A 222 26.44 20.13 -2.58
N VAL A 223 25.74 20.94 -3.36
CA VAL A 223 24.76 20.49 -4.36
C VAL A 223 25.40 19.75 -5.55
N GLU A 224 26.69 20.01 -5.84
CA GLU A 224 27.41 19.32 -6.93
C GLU A 224 27.54 17.81 -6.69
N LYS A 225 27.54 17.39 -5.42
CA LYS A 225 27.58 15.98 -5.03
C LYS A 225 26.22 15.26 -5.17
N GLY A 226 25.19 15.97 -5.62
CA GLY A 226 23.84 15.44 -5.77
C GLY A 226 23.06 15.45 -4.46
N VAL A 227 22.12 16.37 -4.37
CA VAL A 227 21.23 16.57 -3.22
C VAL A 227 19.80 16.53 -3.68
N TRP A 228 18.95 15.78 -3.01
CA TRP A 228 17.54 15.65 -3.34
C TRP A 228 16.65 16.14 -2.21
N MET A 229 15.49 16.63 -2.59
CA MET A 229 14.44 17.04 -1.68
C MET A 229 13.16 16.27 -1.99
N ASN A 230 12.53 15.69 -0.96
CA ASN A 230 11.22 15.07 -1.05
C ASN A 230 10.21 15.99 -0.37
N GLY A 231 9.08 16.25 -1.01
CA GLY A 231 8.11 17.17 -0.45
C GLY A 231 6.71 17.06 -1.01
N PHE A 232 5.76 17.65 -0.26
CA PHE A 232 4.40 17.93 -0.70
C PHE A 232 4.37 19.35 -1.28
N TRP A 233 4.58 19.46 -2.58
CA TRP A 233 4.85 20.74 -3.25
C TRP A 233 3.60 21.54 -3.56
N CYS A 234 2.51 20.88 -3.94
CA CYS A 234 1.25 21.50 -4.31
C CYS A 234 0.05 20.86 -3.60
N HIS A 235 -0.14 19.55 -3.76
CA HIS A 235 -1.28 18.83 -3.24
C HIS A 235 -0.90 17.93 -2.06
N ASP A 236 -1.85 17.73 -1.13
CA ASP A 236 -1.63 16.89 0.06
C ASP A 236 -1.63 15.39 -0.23
N TRP A 237 -2.02 14.99 -1.45
CA TRP A 237 -2.00 13.62 -1.96
C TRP A 237 -0.82 13.32 -2.89
N ALA A 238 0.03 14.30 -3.22
CA ALA A 238 1.09 14.14 -4.19
C ALA A 238 2.43 14.63 -3.64
N ASN A 239 3.27 13.70 -3.17
CA ASN A 239 4.66 14.00 -2.88
C ASN A 239 5.56 13.62 -4.04
N GLU A 240 6.66 14.35 -4.22
CA GLU A 240 7.65 14.11 -5.26
C GLU A 240 9.07 14.30 -4.71
N THR A 241 10.01 13.53 -5.24
CA THR A 241 11.43 13.68 -4.99
C THR A 241 12.10 14.35 -6.18
N LEU A 242 12.79 15.46 -5.93
CA LEU A 242 13.41 16.30 -6.94
C LEU A 242 14.83 16.67 -6.52
N LYS A 243 15.75 16.66 -7.49
CA LYS A 243 17.12 17.12 -7.27
C LYS A 243 17.14 18.64 -7.09
N ILE A 244 17.97 19.11 -6.19
CA ILE A 244 18.28 20.54 -6.06
C ILE A 244 19.20 20.92 -7.22
N GLY A 245 18.78 21.93 -8.00
CA GLY A 245 19.57 22.49 -9.09
C GLY A 245 20.52 23.57 -8.65
N ALA A 246 20.08 24.44 -7.75
CA ALA A 246 20.89 25.53 -7.22
C ALA A 246 20.41 25.98 -5.85
N ILE A 247 21.33 26.52 -5.05
CA ILE A 247 21.07 27.23 -3.79
C ILE A 247 21.69 28.62 -3.88
N ASP A 248 20.87 29.66 -3.86
CA ASP A 248 21.30 31.04 -3.67
C ASP A 248 21.37 31.31 -2.16
N LYS A 249 22.59 31.33 -1.61
CA LYS A 249 22.82 31.47 -0.16
C LYS A 249 22.52 32.88 0.34
N GLU A 250 22.70 33.92 -0.51
CA GLU A 250 22.44 35.29 -0.14
C GLU A 250 20.95 35.58 -0.07
N LYS A 251 20.18 35.08 -1.03
CA LYS A 251 18.72 35.22 -1.06
C LYS A 251 18.01 34.14 -0.27
N LYS A 252 18.71 33.16 0.27
CA LYS A 252 18.15 31.97 0.92
C LYS A 252 17.12 31.26 0.02
N GLN A 253 17.47 30.99 -1.26
CA GLN A 253 16.55 30.37 -2.23
C GLN A 253 17.07 29.02 -2.73
N ILE A 254 16.15 28.08 -2.89
CA ILE A 254 16.40 26.78 -3.53
C ILE A 254 15.62 26.73 -4.84
N THR A 255 16.29 26.32 -5.92
CA THR A 255 15.69 26.04 -7.23
C THR A 255 15.80 24.55 -7.55
N SER A 256 14.70 23.93 -7.96
CA SER A 256 14.69 22.54 -8.39
C SER A 256 15.34 22.36 -9.76
N ALA A 257 16.12 21.28 -9.95
CA ALA A 257 16.65 20.88 -11.26
C ALA A 257 15.57 20.29 -12.16
N ALA A 258 14.51 19.72 -11.59
CA ALA A 258 13.46 19.02 -12.31
C ALA A 258 12.09 19.71 -12.13
N ILE A 259 11.15 19.35 -13.01
CA ILE A 259 9.79 19.91 -13.07
C ILE A 259 8.96 19.31 -11.94
N HIS A 260 8.36 20.15 -11.09
CA HIS A 260 7.27 19.74 -10.21
C HIS A 260 6.01 19.45 -11.05
N THR A 261 5.37 18.30 -10.87
CA THR A 261 4.19 17.93 -11.69
C THR A 261 3.08 18.98 -11.66
N TYR A 262 2.79 19.53 -10.47
CA TYR A 262 1.74 20.53 -10.27
C TYR A 262 2.31 21.89 -9.85
N GLY A 263 3.61 22.11 -10.02
CA GLY A 263 4.31 23.31 -9.53
C GLY A 263 4.46 23.33 -8.01
N ILE A 264 4.89 24.49 -7.47
CA ILE A 264 4.96 24.74 -6.03
C ILE A 264 3.80 25.64 -5.61
N GLY A 265 3.24 25.38 -4.42
CA GLY A 265 2.12 26.15 -3.88
C GLY A 265 0.78 25.63 -4.35
N ASN A 266 -0.27 26.12 -3.70
CA ASN A 266 -1.62 25.61 -3.91
C ASN A 266 -2.47 26.61 -4.71
N SER A 267 -3.11 26.13 -5.77
CA SER A 267 -4.09 26.90 -6.54
C SER A 267 -5.51 26.76 -5.99
N SER A 268 -5.78 25.81 -5.10
CA SER A 268 -7.11 25.51 -4.57
C SER A 268 -7.25 25.80 -3.07
N THR A 269 -8.44 26.19 -2.66
CA THR A 269 -8.80 26.40 -1.24
C THR A 269 -9.03 25.06 -0.48
N TRP A 270 -8.95 23.93 -1.16
CA TRP A 270 -9.24 22.61 -0.62
C TRP A 270 -8.07 21.97 0.12
N HIS A 271 -6.83 22.39 -0.19
CA HIS A 271 -5.61 21.87 0.40
C HIS A 271 -5.06 22.89 1.38
N THR A 272 -5.28 22.68 2.65
CA THR A 272 -4.94 23.62 3.72
C THR A 272 -3.59 23.32 4.38
N ALA A 273 -3.00 22.16 4.09
CA ALA A 273 -1.71 21.80 4.67
C ALA A 273 -0.59 22.67 4.13
N LYS A 274 0.34 23.04 5.01
CA LYS A 274 1.53 23.80 4.64
C LYS A 274 2.42 23.01 3.70
N ARG A 275 3.03 23.70 2.74
CA ARG A 275 4.02 23.09 1.84
C ARG A 275 5.26 22.75 2.62
N ARG A 276 5.68 21.49 2.57
CA ARG A 276 6.72 20.93 3.43
C ARG A 276 7.61 19.96 2.68
N TYR A 277 8.86 19.91 3.09
CA TYR A 277 9.87 19.05 2.47
C TYR A 277 10.92 18.60 3.48
N TYR A 278 11.72 17.62 3.11
CA TYR A 278 13.00 17.31 3.72
C TYR A 278 14.04 17.12 2.62
N VAL A 279 15.31 17.28 2.97
CA VAL A 279 16.42 17.13 2.03
C VAL A 279 17.28 15.96 2.45
N PHE A 280 17.83 15.21 1.51
CA PHE A 280 18.58 14.00 1.82
C PHE A 280 19.73 13.74 0.82
N ASN A 281 20.53 12.71 1.10
CA ASN A 281 21.78 12.37 0.42
C ASN A 281 22.85 13.45 0.70
N LEU A 282 23.00 13.81 1.95
CA LEU A 282 23.88 14.85 2.44
C LEU A 282 24.92 14.30 3.40
N LEU A 283 26.21 14.30 3.01
CA LEU A 283 27.31 13.96 3.94
C LEU A 283 27.39 14.99 5.08
N GLU A 284 27.03 16.24 4.79
CA GLU A 284 26.99 17.35 5.74
C GLU A 284 25.90 17.21 6.81
N GLU A 285 24.97 16.29 6.64
CA GLU A 285 23.89 15.98 7.59
C GLU A 285 23.96 14.52 8.11
N LEU A 286 25.12 13.87 7.95
CA LEU A 286 25.36 12.55 8.53
C LEU A 286 25.75 12.72 10.01
N ASP A 287 24.77 13.05 10.86
CA ASP A 287 24.98 13.51 12.21
C ASP A 287 24.29 12.69 13.31
N SER A 288 23.47 11.73 12.93
CA SER A 288 22.70 10.90 13.87
C SER A 288 22.96 9.40 13.71
N PRO A 289 22.99 8.62 14.81
CA PRO A 289 23.12 7.16 14.73
C PRO A 289 22.02 6.53 13.85
N GLY A 290 22.40 5.62 12.97
CA GLY A 290 21.53 4.97 12.00
C GLY A 290 21.42 5.70 10.66
N GLU A 291 22.16 6.76 10.46
CA GLU A 291 22.24 7.42 9.16
C GLU A 291 23.38 6.89 8.29
N TRP A 292 23.21 7.00 6.98
CA TRP A 292 24.21 6.61 5.99
C TRP A 292 24.19 7.52 4.77
N TYR A 293 25.34 7.56 4.09
CA TYR A 293 25.56 8.27 2.84
C TYR A 293 26.47 7.44 1.92
N VAL A 294 26.24 7.45 0.61
CA VAL A 294 27.14 6.83 -0.37
C VAL A 294 27.73 7.87 -1.29
N ASP A 295 29.04 7.99 -1.29
CA ASP A 295 29.76 8.68 -2.35
C ASP A 295 29.81 7.75 -3.58
N ARG A 296 29.04 8.10 -4.61
CA ARG A 296 28.87 7.29 -5.81
C ARG A 296 30.09 7.34 -6.73
N GLU A 297 30.91 8.38 -6.65
CA GLU A 297 32.14 8.53 -7.44
C GLU A 297 33.24 7.58 -6.90
N SER A 298 33.48 7.62 -5.59
CA SER A 298 34.47 6.78 -4.92
C SER A 298 33.98 5.37 -4.58
N ASN A 299 32.66 5.12 -4.66
CA ASN A 299 32.00 3.88 -4.19
C ASN A 299 32.27 3.58 -2.70
N ILE A 300 32.21 4.62 -1.87
CA ILE A 300 32.40 4.51 -0.42
C ILE A 300 31.05 4.75 0.29
N LEU A 301 30.64 3.80 1.12
CA LEU A 301 29.56 3.93 2.08
C LEU A 301 30.11 4.58 3.36
N TYR A 302 29.50 5.65 3.79
CA TYR A 302 29.68 6.26 5.12
C TYR A 302 28.46 5.93 5.96
N PHE A 303 28.69 5.42 7.16
CA PHE A 303 27.61 4.96 8.06
C PHE A 303 27.89 5.40 9.49
N TYR A 304 26.87 5.97 10.13
CA TYR A 304 26.90 6.27 11.56
C TYR A 304 26.21 5.14 12.31
N PRO A 305 26.94 4.18 12.93
CA PRO A 305 26.37 3.01 13.56
C PRO A 305 25.40 3.33 14.71
N LEU A 306 24.41 2.46 14.93
CA LEU A 306 23.54 2.48 16.11
C LEU A 306 24.25 2.11 17.42
N GLY A 307 25.57 1.88 17.39
CA GLY A 307 26.40 1.32 18.47
C GLY A 307 26.46 -0.21 18.44
N GLY A 308 27.42 -0.78 19.15
CA GLY A 308 27.72 -2.22 19.15
C GLY A 308 28.56 -2.66 17.93
N ASN A 309 28.53 -3.96 17.61
CA ASN A 309 29.25 -4.51 16.47
C ASN A 309 28.57 -4.15 15.13
N LEU A 310 29.32 -4.32 14.05
CA LEU A 310 28.88 -4.05 12.68
C LEU A 310 28.63 -5.34 11.88
N SER A 311 28.56 -6.48 12.54
CA SER A 311 28.43 -7.80 11.90
C SER A 311 27.05 -8.04 11.25
N ASP A 312 26.05 -7.22 11.56
CA ASP A 312 24.68 -7.33 11.08
C ASP A 312 24.30 -6.27 10.01
N VAL A 313 25.30 -5.53 9.51
CA VAL A 313 25.06 -4.52 8.48
C VAL A 313 24.84 -5.21 7.13
N VAL A 314 23.67 -4.99 6.54
CA VAL A 314 23.29 -5.55 5.24
C VAL A 314 22.97 -4.41 4.27
N LEU A 315 23.49 -4.50 3.07
CA LEU A 315 23.20 -3.58 1.98
C LEU A 315 22.30 -4.28 0.97
N SER A 316 21.06 -3.82 0.77
CA SER A 316 20.17 -4.41 -0.23
C SER A 316 20.68 -4.14 -1.65
N VAL A 317 20.75 -5.19 -2.48
CA VAL A 317 21.30 -5.09 -3.84
C VAL A 317 20.46 -5.81 -4.90
N GLN A 318 19.70 -6.84 -4.51
CA GLN A 318 18.88 -7.61 -5.45
C GLN A 318 17.68 -6.81 -5.91
N LYS A 319 17.68 -6.41 -7.19
CA LYS A 319 16.60 -5.60 -7.80
C LYS A 319 15.44 -6.45 -8.36
N LYS A 320 15.72 -7.72 -8.70
CA LYS A 320 14.71 -8.68 -9.18
C LYS A 320 14.03 -9.35 -7.98
N PRO A 321 12.85 -9.96 -8.18
CA PRO A 321 12.22 -10.75 -7.11
C PRO A 321 13.16 -11.84 -6.58
N LEU A 322 13.10 -12.12 -5.27
CA LEU A 322 13.86 -13.24 -4.71
C LEU A 322 13.33 -14.57 -5.24
N ILE A 323 12.00 -14.73 -5.28
CA ILE A 323 11.34 -15.85 -5.96
C ILE A 323 10.42 -15.32 -7.07
N GLN A 324 10.56 -15.85 -8.26
CA GLN A 324 9.67 -15.64 -9.39
C GLN A 324 8.97 -16.94 -9.75
N ILE A 325 7.64 -16.98 -9.76
CA ILE A 325 6.82 -18.13 -10.17
C ILE A 325 6.01 -17.69 -11.39
N SER A 326 6.22 -18.33 -12.55
CA SER A 326 5.55 -17.92 -13.78
C SER A 326 4.92 -19.11 -14.48
N LYS A 327 3.66 -18.97 -14.91
CA LYS A 327 2.92 -19.97 -15.70
C LYS A 327 2.89 -21.38 -15.09
N SER A 328 3.06 -21.44 -13.77
CA SER A 328 3.10 -22.68 -12.98
C SER A 328 1.75 -22.94 -12.30
N ARG A 329 1.58 -24.16 -11.82
CA ARG A 329 0.38 -24.54 -11.06
C ARG A 329 0.71 -25.43 -9.86
N ASN A 330 -0.18 -25.42 -8.86
CA ASN A 330 -0.11 -26.27 -7.68
C ASN A 330 1.23 -26.17 -6.94
N ILE A 331 1.66 -24.93 -6.63
CA ILE A 331 2.87 -24.64 -5.87
C ILE A 331 2.48 -23.96 -4.56
N LYS A 332 3.15 -24.34 -3.48
CA LYS A 332 2.99 -23.70 -2.18
C LYS A 332 4.34 -23.22 -1.65
N LEU A 333 4.39 -21.97 -1.16
CA LEU A 333 5.47 -21.48 -0.31
C LEU A 333 4.94 -21.39 1.11
N ASP A 334 5.62 -21.97 2.10
CA ASP A 334 5.12 -22.02 3.47
C ASP A 334 6.19 -21.66 4.52
N GLY A 335 5.90 -20.71 5.40
CA GLY A 335 6.70 -20.37 6.55
C GLY A 335 8.04 -19.67 6.26
N LEU A 336 8.30 -19.25 5.02
CA LEU A 336 9.56 -18.61 4.61
C LEU A 336 9.61 -17.16 5.05
N THR A 337 10.83 -16.69 5.37
CA THR A 337 11.10 -15.28 5.70
C THR A 337 11.92 -14.63 4.60
N PHE A 338 11.48 -13.44 4.13
CA PHE A 338 12.13 -12.65 3.08
C PHE A 338 12.50 -11.28 3.63
N MET A 339 13.73 -10.82 3.38
CA MET A 339 14.15 -9.52 3.87
C MET A 339 15.39 -8.95 3.13
N TYR A 340 15.63 -7.66 3.34
CA TYR A 340 16.80 -6.92 2.86
C TYR A 340 17.01 -6.98 1.34
N SER A 341 15.94 -6.87 0.58
CA SER A 341 16.01 -6.82 -0.89
C SER A 341 15.60 -5.44 -1.41
N THR A 342 16.23 -5.00 -2.48
CA THR A 342 15.75 -3.83 -3.24
C THR A 342 14.48 -4.20 -4.01
N GLY A 343 14.42 -5.39 -4.59
CA GLY A 343 13.26 -5.92 -5.29
C GLY A 343 12.23 -6.61 -4.37
N LYS A 344 11.21 -7.18 -4.99
CA LYS A 344 10.13 -7.91 -4.29
C LYS A 344 10.64 -9.21 -3.66
N ALA A 345 9.94 -9.67 -2.62
CA ALA A 345 10.14 -11.01 -2.06
C ALA A 345 9.67 -12.08 -3.06
N VAL A 346 8.41 -12.02 -3.47
CA VAL A 346 7.79 -13.02 -4.35
C VAL A 346 6.99 -12.32 -5.45
N ALA A 347 7.16 -12.78 -6.68
CA ALA A 347 6.29 -12.42 -7.79
C ALA A 347 5.69 -13.69 -8.40
N VAL A 348 4.36 -13.70 -8.54
CA VAL A 348 3.56 -14.80 -9.12
C VAL A 348 2.89 -14.25 -10.37
N ASP A 349 3.16 -14.84 -11.53
CA ASP A 349 2.70 -14.36 -12.83
C ASP A 349 2.00 -15.47 -13.62
N ALA A 350 0.75 -15.24 -14.01
CA ALA A 350 -0.08 -16.13 -14.83
C ALA A 350 -0.13 -17.58 -14.32
N CYS A 351 -0.22 -17.78 -13.01
CA CYS A 351 -0.18 -19.07 -12.33
C CYS A 351 -1.58 -19.56 -11.95
N GLU A 352 -1.68 -20.85 -11.62
CA GLU A 352 -2.91 -21.48 -11.12
C GLU A 352 -2.67 -22.23 -9.81
N ASN A 353 -3.52 -22.00 -8.78
CA ASN A 353 -3.43 -22.66 -7.48
C ASN A 353 -2.05 -22.49 -6.82
N VAL A 354 -1.49 -21.27 -6.85
CA VAL A 354 -0.27 -20.92 -6.11
C VAL A 354 -0.67 -20.29 -4.78
N VAL A 355 -0.23 -20.91 -3.68
CA VAL A 355 -0.56 -20.48 -2.32
C VAL A 355 0.70 -20.02 -1.58
N LEU A 356 0.67 -18.79 -1.10
CA LEU A 356 1.68 -18.19 -0.25
C LEU A 356 1.15 -18.23 1.20
N GLU A 357 1.74 -19.04 2.05
CA GLU A 357 1.21 -19.33 3.37
C GLU A 357 2.24 -19.09 4.47
N ASN A 358 1.82 -18.47 5.58
CA ASN A 358 2.66 -18.20 6.76
C ASN A 358 3.97 -17.45 6.43
N LEU A 359 4.03 -16.70 5.32
CA LEU A 359 5.23 -15.97 4.95
C LEU A 359 5.42 -14.75 5.84
N ARG A 360 6.70 -14.40 6.10
CA ARG A 360 7.12 -13.14 6.71
C ARG A 360 7.97 -12.37 5.71
N VAL A 361 7.52 -11.17 5.36
CA VAL A 361 8.20 -10.29 4.41
C VAL A 361 8.42 -8.94 5.06
N SER A 362 9.68 -8.50 5.17
CA SER A 362 9.96 -7.21 5.78
C SER A 362 11.26 -6.58 5.27
N ASN A 363 11.40 -5.27 5.50
CA ASN A 363 12.63 -4.54 5.16
C ASN A 363 13.01 -4.68 3.67
N LEU A 364 12.05 -4.40 2.80
CA LEU A 364 12.30 -4.31 1.36
C LEU A 364 12.26 -2.86 0.90
N THR A 365 13.15 -2.52 -0.04
CA THR A 365 13.24 -1.14 -0.57
C THR A 365 12.03 -0.77 -1.44
N THR A 366 11.52 -1.71 -2.22
CA THR A 366 10.34 -1.46 -3.07
C THR A 366 9.10 -2.15 -2.51
N SER A 367 8.49 -3.06 -3.23
CA SER A 367 7.23 -3.72 -2.83
C SER A 367 7.48 -5.12 -2.29
N GLY A 368 6.51 -5.66 -1.54
CA GLY A 368 6.60 -6.98 -0.92
C GLY A 368 6.30 -8.12 -1.88
N ILE A 369 5.02 -8.37 -2.14
CA ILE A 369 4.52 -9.51 -2.93
C ILE A 369 3.64 -9.02 -4.08
N SER A 370 3.71 -9.68 -5.24
CA SER A 370 2.76 -9.47 -6.33
C SER A 370 2.20 -10.79 -6.88
N ILE A 371 0.89 -10.79 -7.17
CA ILE A 371 0.20 -11.82 -7.94
C ILE A 371 -0.45 -11.13 -9.13
N ASP A 372 -0.11 -11.54 -10.35
CA ASP A 372 -0.62 -10.96 -11.57
C ASP A 372 -1.13 -12.04 -12.52
N GLY A 373 -2.40 -11.93 -12.92
CA GLY A 373 -3.06 -12.89 -13.79
C GLY A 373 -3.15 -14.29 -13.21
N GLY A 374 -3.63 -15.24 -14.02
CA GLY A 374 -3.84 -16.63 -13.60
C GLY A 374 -5.12 -16.82 -12.79
N LYS A 375 -5.15 -17.87 -11.95
CA LYS A 375 -6.38 -18.30 -11.27
C LYS A 375 -6.08 -18.94 -9.91
N ASN A 376 -6.95 -18.69 -8.91
CA ASN A 376 -6.93 -19.32 -7.59
C ASN A 376 -5.57 -19.19 -6.87
N CYS A 377 -4.88 -18.05 -7.04
CA CYS A 377 -3.64 -17.77 -6.34
C CYS A 377 -3.90 -16.81 -5.18
N GLY A 378 -3.14 -16.90 -4.09
CA GLY A 378 -3.37 -15.98 -2.98
C GLY A 378 -2.44 -16.15 -1.81
N LEU A 379 -2.70 -15.30 -0.80
CA LEU A 379 -1.98 -15.25 0.47
C LEU A 379 -2.89 -15.72 1.61
N ASN A 380 -2.36 -16.53 2.51
CA ASN A 380 -3.03 -16.91 3.75
C ASN A 380 -2.04 -16.83 4.93
N ARG A 381 -2.43 -16.17 6.02
CA ARG A 381 -1.65 -16.01 7.25
C ARG A 381 -0.23 -15.45 7.04
N CYS A 382 -0.07 -14.55 6.06
CA CYS A 382 1.18 -13.87 5.79
C CYS A 382 1.29 -12.55 6.57
N GLU A 383 2.52 -12.17 6.91
CA GLU A 383 2.84 -10.84 7.44
C GLU A 383 3.77 -10.13 6.45
N VAL A 384 3.34 -8.93 5.99
CA VAL A 384 4.14 -8.11 5.07
C VAL A 384 4.23 -6.70 5.64
N SER A 385 5.46 -6.25 5.96
CA SER A 385 5.68 -4.98 6.63
C SER A 385 6.98 -4.28 6.22
N ASP A 386 7.13 -3.03 6.63
CA ASP A 386 8.36 -2.25 6.50
C ASP A 386 8.90 -2.20 5.06
N VAL A 387 7.98 -2.06 4.11
CA VAL A 387 8.33 -1.96 2.69
C VAL A 387 8.36 -0.50 2.23
N GLY A 388 9.26 -0.19 1.31
CA GLY A 388 9.38 1.16 0.75
C GLY A 388 8.18 1.57 -0.09
N GLY A 389 7.48 0.61 -0.71
CA GLY A 389 6.31 0.79 -1.55
C GLY A 389 5.08 0.04 -1.04
N THR A 390 4.45 -0.76 -1.92
CA THR A 390 3.23 -1.51 -1.62
C THR A 390 3.54 -2.87 -0.99
N CYS A 391 2.87 -3.23 0.11
CA CYS A 391 3.07 -4.55 0.74
C CYS A 391 2.64 -5.67 -0.21
N VAL A 392 1.40 -5.65 -0.69
CA VAL A 392 0.84 -6.70 -1.55
C VAL A 392 0.07 -6.10 -2.72
N SER A 393 0.29 -6.61 -3.92
CA SER A 393 -0.53 -6.31 -5.10
C SER A 393 -1.09 -7.58 -5.72
N VAL A 394 -2.39 -7.57 -6.05
CA VAL A 394 -3.09 -8.72 -6.65
C VAL A 394 -3.92 -8.24 -7.83
N SER A 395 -3.75 -8.88 -8.99
CA SER A 395 -4.58 -8.59 -10.17
C SER A 395 -4.93 -9.86 -10.93
N GLY A 396 -6.12 -9.92 -11.52
CA GLY A 396 -6.54 -11.07 -12.31
C GLY A 396 -8.01 -11.06 -12.71
N GLY A 397 -8.39 -12.08 -13.47
CA GLY A 397 -9.71 -12.16 -14.08
C GLY A 397 -9.81 -11.35 -15.38
N ASP A 398 -10.90 -11.55 -16.09
CA ASP A 398 -11.14 -10.85 -17.35
C ASP A 398 -12.43 -10.02 -17.26
N ARG A 399 -12.27 -8.70 -17.28
CA ARG A 399 -13.40 -7.78 -17.22
C ARG A 399 -14.30 -7.80 -18.45
N LYS A 400 -13.81 -8.19 -19.62
CA LYS A 400 -14.64 -8.29 -20.82
C LYS A 400 -15.68 -9.38 -20.71
N SER A 401 -15.25 -10.55 -20.26
CA SER A 401 -16.11 -11.72 -20.04
C SER A 401 -16.68 -11.82 -18.63
N LEU A 402 -16.29 -10.91 -17.71
CA LEU A 402 -16.59 -11.00 -16.28
C LEU A 402 -16.15 -12.33 -15.64
N THR A 403 -15.06 -12.91 -16.17
CA THR A 403 -14.51 -14.17 -15.66
C THR A 403 -13.70 -13.92 -14.40
N ALA A 404 -14.14 -14.49 -13.28
CA ALA A 404 -13.47 -14.37 -12.00
C ALA A 404 -12.13 -15.11 -11.95
N CYS A 405 -11.12 -14.48 -11.35
CA CYS A 405 -9.83 -15.13 -11.09
C CYS A 405 -9.82 -16.02 -9.85
N GLY A 406 -10.67 -15.76 -8.86
CA GLY A 406 -10.68 -16.49 -7.59
C GLY A 406 -9.43 -16.23 -6.73
N HIS A 407 -8.71 -15.15 -6.92
CA HIS A 407 -7.57 -14.77 -6.08
C HIS A 407 -8.03 -14.36 -4.68
N PHE A 408 -7.16 -14.54 -3.69
CA PHE A 408 -7.50 -14.24 -2.30
C PHE A 408 -6.34 -13.65 -1.51
N VAL A 409 -6.69 -12.80 -0.53
CA VAL A 409 -5.80 -12.34 0.54
C VAL A 409 -6.58 -12.51 1.85
N THR A 410 -6.16 -13.47 2.68
CA THR A 410 -6.93 -13.82 3.87
C THR A 410 -6.03 -14.03 5.09
N ASN A 411 -6.54 -13.63 6.27
CA ASN A 411 -5.86 -13.80 7.56
C ASN A 411 -4.44 -13.17 7.61
N CYS A 412 -4.19 -12.13 6.79
CA CYS A 412 -2.89 -11.52 6.67
C CYS A 412 -2.77 -10.26 7.54
N ARG A 413 -1.53 -9.96 7.97
CA ARG A 413 -1.16 -8.70 8.61
C ARG A 413 -0.34 -7.88 7.63
N LEU A 414 -0.89 -6.73 7.18
CA LEU A 414 -0.27 -5.87 6.17
C LEU A 414 -0.10 -4.47 6.75
N HIS A 415 1.15 -4.01 6.93
CA HIS A 415 1.38 -2.76 7.66
C HIS A 415 2.73 -2.10 7.34
N HIS A 416 2.91 -0.84 7.79
CA HIS A 416 4.12 -0.05 7.58
C HIS A 416 4.52 -0.01 6.11
N SER A 417 3.54 0.26 5.23
CA SER A 417 3.74 0.45 3.79
C SER A 417 4.25 1.85 3.48
N GLY A 418 4.69 2.06 2.25
CA GLY A 418 4.99 3.41 1.75
C GLY A 418 6.12 4.12 2.48
N ARG A 419 7.04 3.40 3.10
CA ARG A 419 8.15 3.98 3.87
C ARG A 419 8.99 4.97 3.02
N LEU A 420 9.13 4.70 1.74
CA LEU A 420 9.85 5.51 0.76
C LEU A 420 8.93 6.15 -0.29
N GLN A 421 7.88 5.44 -0.72
CA GLN A 421 6.86 5.92 -1.66
C GLN A 421 5.64 6.42 -0.89
N ARG A 422 5.76 7.60 -0.25
CA ARG A 422 4.80 8.10 0.75
C ARG A 422 3.36 8.18 0.25
N THR A 423 3.12 8.59 -0.99
CA THR A 423 1.76 8.70 -1.57
C THR A 423 1.46 7.63 -2.64
N GLN A 424 2.36 6.69 -2.88
CA GLN A 424 2.17 5.61 -3.85
C GLN A 424 2.19 4.21 -3.22
N GLY A 425 2.83 4.05 -2.05
CA GLY A 425 2.87 2.79 -1.34
C GLY A 425 1.57 2.53 -0.57
N LYS A 426 1.00 1.34 -0.69
CA LYS A 426 -0.23 0.90 -0.01
C LYS A 426 0.05 -0.38 0.78
N CYS A 427 -0.78 -0.67 1.78
CA CYS A 427 -0.74 -2.01 2.40
C CYS A 427 -1.25 -3.07 1.40
N LEU A 428 -2.30 -2.75 0.64
CA LEU A 428 -2.86 -3.65 -0.36
C LEU A 428 -3.34 -2.89 -1.59
N SER A 429 -3.07 -3.42 -2.77
CA SER A 429 -3.69 -2.99 -4.02
C SER A 429 -4.25 -4.21 -4.74
N PHE A 430 -5.54 -4.18 -5.11
CA PHE A 430 -6.11 -5.28 -5.87
C PHE A 430 -7.04 -4.77 -6.99
N SER A 431 -7.03 -5.47 -8.13
CA SER A 431 -7.86 -5.08 -9.26
C SER A 431 -8.14 -6.26 -10.18
N GLY A 432 -9.36 -6.32 -10.70
CA GLY A 432 -9.76 -7.39 -11.62
C GLY A 432 -11.17 -7.87 -11.40
N VAL A 433 -11.40 -9.18 -11.47
CA VAL A 433 -12.73 -9.77 -11.31
C VAL A 433 -12.70 -10.89 -10.27
N GLY A 434 -13.54 -10.78 -9.24
CA GLY A 434 -13.77 -11.85 -8.28
C GLY A 434 -12.59 -12.11 -7.34
N ILE A 435 -11.94 -11.07 -6.85
CA ILE A 435 -10.89 -11.14 -5.82
C ILE A 435 -11.54 -11.06 -4.43
N SER A 436 -11.11 -11.91 -3.51
CA SER A 436 -11.60 -11.97 -2.13
C SER A 436 -10.53 -11.49 -1.15
N VAL A 437 -10.85 -10.47 -0.35
CA VAL A 437 -9.97 -9.92 0.68
C VAL A 437 -10.68 -10.01 2.02
N THR A 438 -10.26 -10.93 2.89
CA THR A 438 -11.05 -11.28 4.08
C THR A 438 -10.21 -11.50 5.33
N HIS A 439 -10.72 -11.09 6.50
CA HIS A 439 -10.11 -11.34 7.81
C HIS A 439 -8.66 -10.84 7.94
N ASN A 440 -8.33 -9.71 7.32
CA ASN A 440 -6.99 -9.13 7.41
C ASN A 440 -6.96 -8.02 8.45
N LEU A 441 -5.76 -7.80 9.01
CA LEU A 441 -5.42 -6.63 9.79
C LEU A 441 -4.49 -5.73 8.95
N ILE A 442 -4.97 -4.53 8.59
CA ILE A 442 -4.32 -3.62 7.66
C ILE A 442 -4.13 -2.27 8.34
N TYR A 443 -2.89 -1.81 8.50
CA TYR A 443 -2.66 -0.60 9.27
C TYR A 443 -1.32 0.07 8.96
N ASP A 444 -1.17 1.29 9.50
CA ASP A 444 0.06 2.07 9.45
C ASP A 444 0.51 2.39 8.02
N SER A 445 -0.30 3.24 7.38
CA SER A 445 -0.02 3.74 6.03
C SER A 445 0.05 5.27 6.01
N PRO A 446 1.07 5.88 5.42
CA PRO A 446 1.17 7.34 5.31
C PRO A 446 0.08 7.94 4.41
N TYR A 447 -0.46 7.15 3.51
CA TYR A 447 -1.50 7.50 2.55
C TYR A 447 -2.62 6.45 2.56
N VAL A 448 -3.24 6.20 1.41
CA VAL A 448 -4.29 5.19 1.22
C VAL A 448 -3.78 3.81 1.67
N ALA A 449 -4.52 3.14 2.55
CA ALA A 449 -4.13 1.80 3.00
C ALA A 449 -4.45 0.74 1.94
N VAL A 450 -5.62 0.82 1.31
CA VAL A 450 -6.08 -0.16 0.33
C VAL A 450 -6.64 0.53 -0.91
N THR A 451 -6.16 0.15 -2.09
CA THR A 451 -6.78 0.52 -3.37
C THR A 451 -7.40 -0.69 -4.05
N TYR A 452 -8.55 -0.50 -4.67
CA TYR A 452 -9.19 -1.56 -5.45
C TYR A 452 -9.82 -1.04 -6.75
N GLY A 453 -10.18 -1.97 -7.63
CA GLY A 453 -10.91 -1.67 -8.86
C GLY A 453 -11.35 -2.94 -9.57
N GLY A 454 -12.24 -2.80 -10.54
CA GLY A 454 -12.77 -3.92 -11.32
C GLY A 454 -14.16 -4.36 -10.86
N ASN A 455 -14.45 -5.64 -10.91
CA ASN A 455 -15.82 -6.14 -10.78
C ASN A 455 -15.91 -7.31 -9.80
N ASP A 456 -17.03 -7.40 -9.07
CA ASP A 456 -17.37 -8.56 -8.23
C ASP A 456 -16.34 -8.90 -7.16
N ASN A 457 -15.56 -7.94 -6.72
CA ASN A 457 -14.58 -8.14 -5.65
C ASN A 457 -15.26 -8.05 -4.29
N ILE A 458 -14.75 -8.79 -3.32
CA ILE A 458 -15.27 -8.82 -1.94
C ILE A 458 -14.18 -8.35 -0.98
N PHE A 459 -14.49 -7.33 -0.19
CA PHE A 459 -13.68 -6.85 0.91
C PHE A 459 -14.49 -6.94 2.21
N GLU A 460 -14.26 -7.99 3.02
CA GLU A 460 -15.11 -8.25 4.18
C GLU A 460 -14.35 -8.76 5.40
N TYR A 461 -14.87 -8.47 6.59
CA TYR A 461 -14.29 -8.86 7.88
C TYR A 461 -12.85 -8.37 8.08
N ASN A 462 -12.44 -7.30 7.44
CA ASN A 462 -11.11 -6.72 7.64
C ASN A 462 -11.15 -5.63 8.71
N GLU A 463 -10.07 -5.52 9.48
CA GLU A 463 -9.80 -4.38 10.34
C GLU A 463 -8.78 -3.47 9.64
N VAL A 464 -9.15 -2.20 9.46
CA VAL A 464 -8.29 -1.19 8.82
C VAL A 464 -8.15 0.00 9.73
N HIS A 465 -6.93 0.31 10.16
CA HIS A 465 -6.68 1.46 11.04
C HIS A 465 -5.39 2.21 10.70
N SER A 466 -5.23 3.40 11.28
CA SER A 466 -4.01 4.21 11.09
C SER A 466 -3.63 4.36 9.61
N ALA A 467 -4.63 4.65 8.77
CA ALA A 467 -4.45 5.04 7.36
C ALA A 467 -4.41 6.56 7.24
N MET A 468 -3.89 7.07 6.13
CA MET A 468 -3.81 8.52 5.85
C MET A 468 -3.05 9.30 6.93
N MET A 469 -1.99 8.71 7.48
CA MET A 469 -1.28 9.25 8.64
C MET A 469 -0.51 10.53 8.34
N GLU A 470 -0.15 10.77 7.08
CA GLU A 470 0.72 11.88 6.68
C GLU A 470 0.22 12.69 5.47
N SER A 471 -0.85 12.28 4.85
CA SER A 471 -1.37 12.88 3.61
C SER A 471 -2.88 13.08 3.66
N GLY A 472 -3.42 13.84 2.72
CA GLY A 472 -4.84 14.09 2.57
C GLY A 472 -5.38 13.67 1.21
N ASP A 473 -6.68 13.86 1.01
CA ASP A 473 -7.41 13.51 -0.22
C ASP A 473 -7.23 12.03 -0.61
N GLY A 474 -7.57 11.17 0.33
CA GLY A 474 -7.51 9.73 0.20
C GLY A 474 -8.26 9.04 1.34
N GLY A 475 -8.29 7.71 1.34
CA GLY A 475 -9.07 6.95 2.30
C GLY A 475 -8.41 5.68 2.80
N GLY A 476 -9.01 5.07 3.81
CA GLY A 476 -8.61 3.72 4.23
C GLY A 476 -8.78 2.72 3.10
N LEU A 477 -9.88 2.83 2.36
CA LEU A 477 -10.17 2.09 1.13
C LEU A 477 -10.53 3.08 0.01
N TYR A 478 -9.93 2.94 -1.16
CA TYR A 478 -10.05 3.88 -2.27
C TYR A 478 -10.27 3.18 -3.61
N THR A 479 -11.20 3.70 -4.40
CA THR A 479 -11.40 3.42 -5.82
C THR A 479 -11.81 4.69 -6.56
N GLY A 480 -11.77 4.69 -7.90
CA GLY A 480 -12.22 5.87 -8.63
C GLY A 480 -12.15 5.76 -10.14
N ARG A 481 -12.88 6.68 -10.80
CA ARG A 481 -12.83 6.92 -12.26
C ARG A 481 -13.29 5.73 -13.11
N ASP A 482 -14.39 5.06 -12.69
CA ASP A 482 -14.88 3.91 -13.44
C ASP A 482 -16.40 3.70 -13.30
N TRP A 483 -17.16 3.99 -14.35
CA TRP A 483 -18.58 3.61 -14.41
C TRP A 483 -18.81 2.11 -14.51
N GLY A 484 -17.79 1.38 -15.00
CA GLY A 484 -17.81 -0.08 -15.11
C GLY A 484 -17.34 -0.80 -13.84
N SER A 485 -17.00 -0.08 -12.77
CA SER A 485 -16.67 -0.68 -11.47
C SER A 485 -17.94 -1.15 -10.77
N GLN A 486 -18.43 -2.32 -11.09
CA GLN A 486 -19.73 -2.80 -10.65
C GLN A 486 -19.61 -4.09 -9.84
N GLY A 487 -20.52 -4.27 -8.89
CA GLY A 487 -20.67 -5.51 -8.14
C GLY A 487 -19.66 -5.73 -7.01
N ASN A 488 -18.81 -4.75 -6.71
CA ASN A 488 -17.89 -4.83 -5.58
C ASN A 488 -18.65 -4.69 -4.26
N ILE A 489 -18.24 -5.45 -3.25
CA ILE A 489 -18.90 -5.51 -1.94
C ILE A 489 -17.88 -5.22 -0.85
N VAL A 490 -18.13 -4.17 -0.07
CA VAL A 490 -17.37 -3.77 1.12
C VAL A 490 -18.28 -3.94 2.34
N ARG A 491 -18.09 -5.00 3.12
CA ARG A 491 -19.02 -5.28 4.23
C ARG A 491 -18.35 -5.90 5.45
N TYR A 492 -18.97 -5.69 6.63
CA TYR A 492 -18.51 -6.25 7.89
C TYR A 492 -17.07 -5.91 8.24
N ASN A 493 -16.58 -4.72 7.80
CA ASN A 493 -15.25 -4.26 8.14
C ASN A 493 -15.29 -3.27 9.29
N TYR A 494 -14.16 -3.14 9.97
CA TYR A 494 -13.95 -2.12 10.98
C TYR A 494 -12.87 -1.15 10.50
N PHE A 495 -13.27 0.10 10.22
CA PHE A 495 -12.41 1.20 9.81
C PHE A 495 -12.26 2.17 10.98
N HIS A 496 -11.02 2.45 11.44
CA HIS A 496 -10.88 3.33 12.59
C HIS A 496 -9.56 4.10 12.66
N HIS A 497 -9.62 5.28 13.31
CA HIS A 497 -8.47 6.11 13.61
C HIS A 497 -7.61 6.47 12.39
N PHE A 498 -8.19 7.21 11.44
CA PHE A 498 -7.49 7.67 10.24
C PHE A 498 -6.96 9.10 10.40
N GLY A 499 -5.85 9.40 9.73
CA GLY A 499 -5.20 10.70 9.79
C GLY A 499 -4.70 11.04 11.20
N ARG A 500 -4.94 12.27 11.66
CA ARG A 500 -4.53 12.75 13.00
C ARG A 500 -5.03 11.87 14.15
N PRO A 501 -6.31 11.45 14.22
CA PRO A 501 -6.77 10.49 15.22
C PRO A 501 -5.95 9.20 15.27
N GLY A 502 -5.42 8.73 14.14
CA GLY A 502 -4.54 7.57 14.08
C GLY A 502 -3.18 7.81 14.75
N VAL A 503 -2.55 8.94 14.48
CA VAL A 503 -1.28 9.32 15.15
C VAL A 503 -1.48 9.46 16.65
N GLU A 504 -2.54 10.10 17.09
CA GLU A 504 -2.87 10.28 18.51
C GLU A 504 -3.14 8.94 19.20
N TRP A 505 -3.88 8.05 18.54
CA TRP A 505 -4.15 6.72 19.04
C TRP A 505 -2.86 5.88 19.19
N GLN A 506 -1.98 5.88 18.20
CA GLN A 506 -0.70 5.17 18.30
C GLN A 506 0.16 5.70 19.45
N LYS A 507 0.23 7.02 19.63
CA LYS A 507 0.93 7.63 20.77
C LYS A 507 0.33 7.19 22.12
N ALA A 508 -0.99 7.09 22.21
CA ALA A 508 -1.68 6.59 23.42
C ALA A 508 -1.38 5.11 23.69
N GLN A 509 -1.05 4.32 22.68
CA GLN A 509 -0.58 2.93 22.82
C GLN A 509 0.93 2.84 23.13
N GLY A 510 1.62 3.95 23.38
CA GLY A 510 3.07 3.98 23.63
C GLY A 510 3.93 3.79 22.38
N LEU A 511 3.32 3.81 21.19
CA LEU A 511 4.04 3.75 19.92
C LEU A 511 4.60 5.13 19.56
N LYS A 512 5.67 5.14 18.77
CA LYS A 512 6.28 6.36 18.23
C LYS A 512 6.09 6.37 16.71
N PRO A 513 4.96 6.88 16.21
CA PRO A 513 4.73 6.97 14.77
C PRO A 513 5.74 7.94 14.13
N ASP A 514 6.32 7.53 13.00
CA ASP A 514 7.20 8.37 12.17
C ASP A 514 6.39 9.34 11.28
N TYR A 515 5.18 9.72 11.71
CA TYR A 515 4.28 10.57 10.96
C TYR A 515 3.99 11.87 11.69
N GLU A 516 4.02 12.95 10.95
CA GLU A 516 3.49 14.23 11.39
C GLU A 516 2.12 14.43 10.75
N PRO A 517 1.04 14.42 11.54
CA PRO A 517 -0.30 14.55 11.00
C PRO A 517 -0.45 15.91 10.31
N LEU A 518 -1.16 15.91 9.21
CA LEU A 518 -1.64 17.12 8.59
C LEU A 518 -2.59 17.86 9.57
N GLY A 519 -2.80 19.16 9.36
CA GLY A 519 -3.66 19.99 10.21
C GLY A 519 -5.10 19.49 10.34
N GLU A 520 -5.93 20.16 11.12
CA GLU A 520 -7.25 19.67 11.55
C GLU A 520 -8.29 19.48 10.44
N ASN A 521 -8.16 20.17 9.30
CA ASN A 521 -9.16 20.18 8.23
C ASN A 521 -8.73 19.42 6.96
N VAL A 522 -7.94 18.36 7.13
CA VAL A 522 -7.47 17.57 5.99
C VAL A 522 -8.53 16.55 5.59
N MET A 523 -8.80 16.47 4.29
CA MET A 523 -9.74 15.51 3.71
C MET A 523 -9.18 14.08 3.86
N VAL A 524 -9.68 13.35 4.85
CA VAL A 524 -9.40 11.93 5.10
C VAL A 524 -10.72 11.16 5.07
N MET A 525 -10.78 10.12 4.26
CA MET A 525 -12.00 9.33 4.06
C MET A 525 -11.88 7.92 4.65
N GLY A 526 -13.01 7.35 5.01
CA GLY A 526 -13.10 5.93 5.39
C GLY A 526 -13.05 5.03 4.15
N VAL A 527 -14.16 4.99 3.41
CA VAL A 527 -14.29 4.41 2.07
C VAL A 527 -14.49 5.53 1.08
N TYR A 528 -13.61 5.66 0.12
CA TYR A 528 -13.63 6.73 -0.87
C TYR A 528 -13.93 6.18 -2.26
N LEU A 529 -15.18 6.36 -2.71
CA LEU A 529 -15.64 6.09 -4.07
C LEU A 529 -15.47 7.40 -4.86
N ASP A 530 -14.24 7.61 -5.36
CA ASP A 530 -13.81 8.88 -5.93
C ASP A 530 -14.17 9.00 -7.42
N ASP A 531 -14.18 10.23 -7.90
CA ASP A 531 -14.16 10.57 -9.31
C ASP A 531 -15.15 9.77 -10.17
N CYS A 532 -16.44 9.77 -9.76
CA CYS A 532 -17.54 9.09 -10.43
C CYS A 532 -17.45 7.55 -10.43
N ASP A 533 -16.74 6.93 -9.50
CA ASP A 533 -16.76 5.48 -9.33
C ASP A 533 -18.18 5.01 -8.99
N SER A 534 -18.60 3.88 -9.55
CA SER A 534 -20.03 3.54 -9.58
C SER A 534 -20.28 2.05 -9.37
N GLY A 535 -21.40 1.72 -8.70
CA GLY A 535 -21.89 0.34 -8.61
C GLY A 535 -21.39 -0.48 -7.44
N ASP A 536 -20.83 0.18 -6.43
CA ASP A 536 -20.30 -0.46 -5.24
C ASP A 536 -21.34 -0.57 -4.12
N THR A 537 -21.25 -1.63 -3.32
CA THR A 537 -22.05 -1.82 -2.11
C THR A 537 -21.17 -1.70 -0.86
N VAL A 538 -21.43 -0.69 -0.02
CA VAL A 538 -20.77 -0.49 1.28
C VAL A 538 -21.80 -0.72 2.36
N SER A 539 -21.73 -1.88 3.07
CA SER A 539 -22.79 -2.24 4.01
C SER A 539 -22.28 -2.94 5.27
N ASN A 540 -23.00 -2.74 6.39
CA ASN A 540 -22.70 -3.41 7.65
C ASN A 540 -21.25 -3.19 8.13
N ASN A 541 -20.66 -2.03 7.85
CA ASN A 541 -19.34 -1.66 8.33
C ASN A 541 -19.44 -0.77 9.58
N ILE A 542 -18.39 -0.77 10.37
CA ILE A 542 -18.22 0.16 11.49
C ILE A 542 -17.13 1.15 11.09
N PHE A 543 -17.43 2.46 11.21
CA PHE A 543 -16.51 3.56 11.03
C PHE A 543 -16.35 4.31 12.34
N TYR A 544 -15.13 4.44 12.84
CA TYR A 544 -14.83 5.15 14.07
C TYR A 544 -13.65 6.10 13.89
N ARG A 545 -13.88 7.41 14.00
CA ARG A 545 -12.84 8.44 13.81
C ARG A 545 -12.12 8.33 12.46
N THR A 546 -12.90 8.19 11.38
CA THR A 546 -12.38 8.03 10.01
C THR A 546 -12.49 9.28 9.14
N GLY A 547 -12.83 10.42 9.72
CA GLY A 547 -13.01 11.66 8.96
C GLY A 547 -14.33 11.65 8.17
N TRP A 548 -14.30 11.77 6.85
CA TRP A 548 -15.46 11.69 5.95
C TRP A 548 -15.67 10.22 5.55
N SER A 549 -16.51 9.52 6.30
CA SER A 549 -16.46 8.05 6.36
C SER A 549 -16.84 7.35 5.05
N ALA A 550 -18.08 7.46 4.58
CA ALA A 550 -18.49 6.90 3.29
C ALA A 550 -18.66 8.03 2.28
N PHE A 551 -17.71 8.16 1.39
CA PHE A 551 -17.60 9.27 0.46
C PHE A 551 -17.94 8.83 -0.97
N VAL A 552 -19.00 9.40 -1.55
CA VAL A 552 -19.38 9.21 -2.95
C VAL A 552 -19.09 10.49 -3.74
N GLY A 553 -18.01 10.47 -4.51
CA GLY A 553 -17.52 11.57 -5.33
C GLY A 553 -18.13 11.55 -6.73
N GLY A 554 -19.41 11.93 -6.88
CA GLY A 554 -20.08 12.03 -8.17
C GLY A 554 -20.48 10.70 -8.82
N GLY A 555 -20.26 9.56 -8.15
CA GLY A 555 -20.61 8.23 -8.65
C GLY A 555 -22.11 7.92 -8.58
N ARG A 556 -22.55 6.87 -9.26
CA ARG A 556 -23.95 6.46 -9.37
C ARG A 556 -24.11 4.95 -9.11
N TYR A 557 -25.33 4.48 -8.83
CA TYR A 557 -25.64 3.08 -8.53
C TYR A 557 -24.93 2.51 -7.31
N ASN A 558 -24.37 3.36 -6.43
CA ASN A 558 -23.74 2.91 -5.19
C ASN A 558 -24.80 2.67 -4.12
N THR A 559 -24.61 1.65 -3.30
CA THR A 559 -25.50 1.31 -2.19
C THR A 559 -24.72 1.42 -0.88
N ILE A 560 -25.06 2.42 -0.05
CA ILE A 560 -24.44 2.65 1.27
C ILE A 560 -25.52 2.37 2.32
N ARG A 561 -25.47 1.21 2.97
CA ARG A 561 -26.55 0.79 3.85
C ARG A 561 -26.11 0.04 5.10
N ASP A 562 -26.93 0.16 6.15
CA ASP A 562 -26.75 -0.61 7.39
C ASP A 562 -25.36 -0.42 8.05
N ASN A 563 -24.71 0.73 7.83
CA ASN A 563 -23.41 1.04 8.43
C ASN A 563 -23.57 1.80 9.75
N LEU A 564 -22.60 1.64 10.63
CA LEU A 564 -22.49 2.33 11.91
C LEU A 564 -21.32 3.32 11.86
N PHE A 565 -21.60 4.61 12.02
CA PHE A 565 -20.62 5.70 12.02
C PHE A 565 -20.54 6.29 13.41
N ILE A 566 -19.35 6.40 13.99
CA ILE A 566 -19.14 6.87 15.35
C ILE A 566 -18.03 7.92 15.39
N ASP A 567 -18.32 9.09 15.95
CA ASP A 567 -17.33 10.16 16.18
C ASP A 567 -16.54 10.54 14.91
N CYS A 568 -17.25 10.63 13.77
CA CYS A 568 -16.68 10.97 12.47
C CYS A 568 -17.01 12.44 12.10
N THR A 569 -16.19 13.05 11.24
CA THR A 569 -16.48 14.40 10.72
C THR A 569 -17.75 14.38 9.89
N SER A 570 -17.93 13.40 9.01
CA SER A 570 -19.17 13.17 8.28
C SER A 570 -19.42 11.67 8.14
N ALA A 571 -20.65 11.22 8.40
CA ALA A 571 -21.01 9.82 8.15
C ALA A 571 -21.03 9.53 6.64
N LEU A 572 -21.72 10.37 5.89
CA LEU A 572 -21.91 10.26 4.45
C LEU A 572 -21.44 11.52 3.73
N HIS A 573 -21.02 11.36 2.49
CA HIS A 573 -20.75 12.47 1.57
C HIS A 573 -21.30 12.16 0.17
N LEU A 574 -21.80 13.19 -0.52
CA LEU A 574 -22.20 13.13 -1.91
C LEU A 574 -21.92 14.47 -2.60
N ASP A 575 -21.31 14.43 -3.78
CA ASP A 575 -21.12 15.61 -4.62
C ASP A 575 -21.49 15.36 -6.09
N ASP A 576 -21.56 16.43 -6.87
CA ASP A 576 -21.90 16.42 -8.30
C ASP A 576 -20.69 16.72 -9.19
N ARG A 577 -19.50 16.33 -8.75
CA ARG A 577 -18.26 16.60 -9.51
C ARG A 577 -18.28 16.09 -10.94
N GLY A 578 -19.11 15.09 -11.24
CA GLY A 578 -19.32 14.58 -12.59
C GLY A 578 -19.79 15.64 -13.57
N LEU A 579 -20.55 16.66 -13.13
CA LEU A 579 -20.98 17.80 -13.98
C LEU A 579 -19.79 18.55 -14.58
N LYS A 580 -18.70 18.69 -13.82
CA LYS A 580 -17.49 19.43 -14.25
C LYS A 580 -16.41 18.50 -14.83
N ARG A 581 -16.29 17.28 -14.33
CA ARG A 581 -15.15 16.41 -14.56
C ARG A 581 -15.43 15.20 -15.45
N ALA A 582 -16.65 14.63 -15.44
CA ALA A 582 -17.00 13.58 -16.39
C ALA A 582 -17.24 14.19 -17.77
N ARG A 583 -16.38 13.87 -18.72
CA ARG A 583 -16.41 14.36 -20.10
C ARG A 583 -16.52 13.20 -21.08
N PRO A 584 -17.71 12.56 -21.18
CA PRO A 584 -17.86 11.38 -22.04
C PRO A 584 -17.65 11.74 -23.50
N GLY A 585 -16.76 11.05 -24.18
CA GLY A 585 -16.49 11.22 -25.62
C GLY A 585 -15.61 12.41 -26.00
N GLU A 586 -15.11 13.20 -25.03
CA GLU A 586 -14.28 14.38 -25.34
C GLU A 586 -12.77 14.07 -25.29
N GLY A 587 -12.38 12.87 -24.88
CA GLY A 587 -10.99 12.51 -24.59
C GLY A 587 -10.40 13.49 -23.58
N THR A 588 -10.05 13.07 -22.39
CA THR A 588 -9.57 14.02 -21.40
C THR A 588 -8.07 14.01 -21.31
N LYS A 589 -7.44 15.19 -21.29
CA LYS A 589 -6.06 15.36 -20.85
C LYS A 589 -5.82 14.75 -19.46
N ASP A 590 -6.89 14.55 -18.68
CA ASP A 590 -6.87 14.10 -17.29
C ASP A 590 -7.33 12.64 -17.12
N GLY A 591 -7.55 11.91 -18.20
CA GLY A 591 -7.94 10.49 -18.13
C GLY A 591 -9.36 10.23 -17.60
N TRP A 592 -10.29 11.21 -17.68
CA TRP A 592 -11.65 11.15 -17.14
C TRP A 592 -12.71 10.86 -18.21
N ASP A 593 -12.32 10.31 -19.35
CA ASP A 593 -13.28 9.79 -20.31
C ASP A 593 -13.83 8.44 -19.83
N LEU A 594 -14.83 8.54 -18.94
CA LEU A 594 -15.48 7.38 -18.33
C LEU A 594 -16.23 6.53 -19.36
N LEU A 595 -16.72 7.16 -20.45
CA LEU A 595 -17.35 6.44 -21.55
C LEU A 595 -16.34 5.61 -22.33
N ALA A 596 -15.19 6.18 -22.70
CA ALA A 596 -14.14 5.44 -23.41
C ALA A 596 -13.68 4.23 -22.60
N LYS A 597 -13.55 4.37 -21.27
CA LYS A 597 -13.24 3.25 -20.38
C LYS A 597 -14.33 2.18 -20.40
N LEU A 598 -15.60 2.57 -20.30
CA LEU A 598 -16.75 1.65 -20.33
C LEU A 598 -16.83 0.91 -21.67
N GLN A 599 -16.54 1.59 -22.80
CA GLN A 599 -16.52 1.01 -24.15
C GLN A 599 -15.53 -0.15 -24.31
N THR A 600 -14.48 -0.22 -23.47
CA THR A 600 -13.52 -1.33 -23.52
C THR A 600 -14.14 -2.67 -23.14
N PHE A 601 -15.33 -2.69 -22.53
CA PHE A 601 -15.97 -3.88 -21.96
C PHE A 601 -17.20 -4.39 -22.75
N ASN A 602 -17.65 -3.74 -23.80
CA ASN A 602 -18.89 -4.05 -24.53
C ASN A 602 -20.10 -4.11 -23.59
N TRP A 603 -20.28 -3.10 -22.74
CA TRP A 603 -21.23 -3.09 -21.63
C TRP A 603 -22.71 -3.26 -22.03
N GLN A 604 -23.07 -3.04 -23.32
CA GLN A 604 -24.42 -3.18 -23.86
C GLN A 604 -24.74 -4.59 -24.37
N GLU A 605 -23.77 -5.51 -24.26
CA GLU A 605 -23.86 -6.89 -24.71
C GLU A 605 -23.63 -7.87 -23.53
N SER A 606 -23.95 -9.17 -23.75
CA SER A 606 -23.63 -10.23 -22.79
C SER A 606 -22.12 -10.38 -22.62
N PRO A 607 -21.62 -10.63 -21.41
CA PRO A 607 -22.35 -10.85 -20.16
C PRO A 607 -22.70 -9.58 -19.38
N TRP A 608 -22.19 -8.42 -19.76
CA TRP A 608 -22.36 -7.14 -19.03
C TRP A 608 -23.82 -6.71 -18.94
N LYS A 609 -24.53 -6.73 -20.06
CA LYS A 609 -25.96 -6.37 -20.15
C LYS A 609 -26.84 -7.18 -19.21
N GLU A 610 -26.53 -8.47 -19.06
CA GLU A 610 -27.29 -9.38 -18.20
C GLU A 610 -26.97 -9.14 -16.72
N LYS A 611 -25.70 -8.92 -16.42
CA LYS A 611 -25.24 -8.79 -15.04
C LYS A 611 -25.41 -7.38 -14.47
N TYR A 612 -25.22 -6.36 -15.30
CA TYR A 612 -25.32 -4.94 -14.91
C TYR A 612 -26.26 -4.17 -15.85
N PRO A 613 -27.56 -4.54 -15.90
CA PRO A 613 -28.52 -3.97 -16.86
C PRO A 613 -28.69 -2.45 -16.72
N GLN A 614 -28.40 -1.89 -15.53
CA GLN A 614 -28.46 -0.44 -15.27
C GLN A 614 -27.47 0.36 -16.12
N LEU A 615 -26.39 -0.25 -16.60
CA LEU A 615 -25.41 0.43 -17.43
C LEU A 615 -25.84 0.58 -18.90
N VAL A 616 -26.74 -0.26 -19.39
CA VAL A 616 -27.10 -0.33 -20.83
C VAL A 616 -27.48 1.04 -21.39
N ASN A 617 -28.26 1.80 -20.64
CA ASN A 617 -28.76 3.11 -21.01
C ASN A 617 -28.14 4.27 -20.23
N ILE A 618 -26.96 4.08 -19.65
CA ILE A 618 -26.33 5.09 -18.79
C ILE A 618 -26.20 6.44 -19.46
N MET A 619 -25.94 6.47 -20.78
CA MET A 619 -25.76 7.71 -21.54
C MET A 619 -27.06 8.51 -21.74
N GLN A 620 -28.21 7.86 -21.64
CA GLN A 620 -29.55 8.48 -21.74
C GLN A 620 -30.10 8.89 -20.36
N ASP A 621 -29.39 8.58 -19.28
CA ASP A 621 -29.83 8.75 -17.89
C ASP A 621 -28.99 9.78 -17.14
N GLU A 622 -28.79 10.95 -17.71
CA GLU A 622 -28.01 12.05 -17.11
C GLU A 622 -26.69 11.59 -16.50
N PRO A 623 -25.74 11.03 -17.29
CA PRO A 623 -24.58 10.27 -16.80
C PRO A 623 -23.63 11.07 -15.88
N LYS A 624 -23.69 12.40 -15.93
CA LYS A 624 -22.87 13.30 -15.11
C LYS A 624 -23.43 13.54 -13.71
N LEU A 625 -24.67 13.13 -13.43
CA LEU A 625 -25.30 13.28 -12.12
C LEU A 625 -25.13 12.02 -11.26
N PRO A 626 -24.95 12.15 -9.95
CA PRO A 626 -24.79 11.03 -9.01
C PRO A 626 -26.17 10.42 -8.67
N LEU A 627 -26.87 9.88 -9.67
CA LEU A 627 -28.20 9.30 -9.53
C LEU A 627 -28.16 7.83 -9.12
N HIS A 628 -29.33 7.32 -8.71
CA HIS A 628 -29.56 5.90 -8.35
C HIS A 628 -28.67 5.39 -7.21
N ASN A 629 -28.11 6.29 -6.41
CA ASN A 629 -27.47 5.90 -5.16
C ASN A 629 -28.52 5.62 -4.09
N VAL A 630 -28.27 4.58 -3.28
CA VAL A 630 -29.12 4.17 -2.16
C VAL A 630 -28.40 4.46 -0.84
N PHE A 631 -29.05 5.20 0.05
CA PHE A 631 -28.57 5.48 1.39
C PHE A 631 -29.63 5.08 2.41
N SER A 632 -29.49 3.88 3.00
CA SER A 632 -30.57 3.36 3.87
C SER A 632 -30.04 2.63 5.09
N GLY A 633 -30.78 2.68 6.19
CA GLY A 633 -30.48 1.92 7.40
C GLY A 633 -29.17 2.33 8.08
N ASN A 634 -28.56 3.45 7.73
CA ASN A 634 -27.30 3.91 8.32
C ASN A 634 -27.54 4.60 9.69
N ILE A 635 -26.64 4.35 10.63
CA ILE A 635 -26.70 4.97 11.95
C ILE A 635 -25.44 5.81 12.17
N ALA A 636 -25.63 7.08 12.52
CA ALA A 636 -24.55 8.00 12.90
C ALA A 636 -24.66 8.39 14.38
N ILE A 637 -23.55 8.27 15.11
CA ILE A 637 -23.47 8.60 16.54
C ILE A 637 -22.37 9.63 16.74
N ASN A 638 -22.72 10.79 17.30
CA ASN A 638 -21.81 11.90 17.58
C ASN A 638 -20.95 12.32 16.37
N CYS A 639 -21.43 12.09 15.15
CA CYS A 639 -20.80 12.62 13.94
C CYS A 639 -21.09 14.12 13.81
N GLN A 640 -20.11 14.92 13.37
CA GLN A 640 -20.36 16.36 13.18
C GLN A 640 -21.44 16.60 12.13
N ARG A 641 -21.55 15.72 11.11
CA ARG A 641 -22.58 15.77 10.07
C ARG A 641 -23.06 14.36 9.73
N PHE A 642 -24.33 14.22 9.43
CA PHE A 642 -24.88 12.98 8.89
C PHE A 642 -24.55 12.85 7.39
N LEU A 643 -24.89 13.85 6.59
CA LEU A 643 -24.60 13.90 5.15
C LEU A 643 -24.00 15.26 4.78
N GLN A 644 -22.82 15.24 4.21
CA GLN A 644 -22.19 16.40 3.61
C GLN A 644 -22.48 16.41 2.10
N MET A 645 -22.99 17.52 1.60
CA MET A 645 -23.34 17.68 0.18
C MET A 645 -22.62 18.87 -0.41
N HIS A 646 -22.06 18.69 -1.60
CA HIS A 646 -21.45 19.78 -2.35
C HIS A 646 -22.09 19.97 -3.72
N GLY A 647 -21.92 21.16 -4.27
CA GLY A 647 -22.49 21.55 -5.55
C GLY A 647 -24.02 21.71 -5.52
N THR A 648 -24.67 21.25 -6.55
CA THR A 648 -26.15 21.36 -6.74
C THR A 648 -26.92 20.14 -6.22
N VAL A 649 -26.23 19.21 -5.53
CA VAL A 649 -26.81 17.94 -5.06
C VAL A 649 -28.10 18.12 -4.28
N LYS A 650 -28.21 19.14 -3.42
CA LYS A 650 -29.41 19.41 -2.62
C LYS A 650 -30.68 19.59 -3.46
N THR A 651 -30.55 20.26 -4.57
CA THR A 651 -31.69 20.67 -5.44
C THR A 651 -31.94 19.73 -6.61
N THR A 652 -30.88 19.15 -7.17
CA THR A 652 -30.97 18.34 -8.39
C THR A 652 -31.04 16.84 -8.14
N THR A 653 -30.26 16.35 -7.18
CA THR A 653 -30.03 14.92 -6.99
C THR A 653 -30.74 14.36 -5.77
N LEU A 654 -30.67 15.04 -4.62
CA LEU A 654 -31.21 14.53 -3.36
C LEU A 654 -32.70 14.16 -3.42
N PRO A 655 -33.59 14.89 -4.08
CA PRO A 655 -34.98 14.49 -4.22
C PRO A 655 -35.20 13.19 -5.00
N ARG A 656 -34.22 12.81 -5.83
CA ARG A 656 -34.27 11.65 -6.74
C ARG A 656 -33.50 10.42 -6.18
N LEU A 657 -32.87 10.55 -4.98
CA LEU A 657 -32.15 9.45 -4.34
C LEU A 657 -33.08 8.57 -3.52
N ASP A 658 -32.76 7.28 -3.45
CA ASP A 658 -33.35 6.37 -2.49
C ASP A 658 -32.67 6.55 -1.14
N PHE A 659 -33.29 7.38 -0.30
CA PHE A 659 -32.72 7.82 0.97
C PHE A 659 -33.74 7.65 2.09
N HIS A 660 -33.62 6.56 2.90
CA HIS A 660 -34.64 6.23 3.89
C HIS A 660 -34.08 5.47 5.10
N ASP A 661 -34.85 5.43 6.18
CA ASP A 661 -34.61 4.66 7.41
C ASP A 661 -33.22 4.89 8.06
N ASN A 662 -32.64 6.08 7.87
CA ASN A 662 -31.38 6.45 8.49
C ASN A 662 -31.62 7.11 9.85
N LEU A 663 -30.66 6.99 10.77
CA LEU A 663 -30.79 7.47 12.14
C LEU A 663 -29.52 8.21 12.57
N ALA A 664 -29.69 9.34 13.26
CA ALA A 664 -28.60 10.11 13.81
C ALA A 664 -28.83 10.45 15.30
N PHE A 665 -27.79 10.26 16.12
CA PHE A 665 -27.82 10.49 17.55
C PHE A 665 -26.73 11.48 18.00
N GLY A 666 -27.01 12.17 19.12
CA GLY A 666 -26.03 13.03 19.78
C GLY A 666 -25.83 14.37 19.09
N GLN A 667 -24.62 14.90 19.16
CA GLN A 667 -24.29 16.21 18.60
C GLN A 667 -24.11 16.11 17.07
N VAL A 668 -25.21 16.00 16.34
CA VAL A 668 -25.21 16.11 14.88
C VAL A 668 -25.67 17.53 14.50
N ASN A 669 -24.99 18.17 13.57
CA ASN A 669 -25.36 19.50 13.13
C ASN A 669 -26.79 19.50 12.59
N THR A 670 -27.73 20.13 13.34
CA THR A 670 -29.15 20.19 13.00
C THR A 670 -29.44 21.01 11.75
N ALA A 671 -28.50 21.81 11.24
CA ALA A 671 -28.64 22.46 9.95
C ALA A 671 -28.87 21.42 8.82
N ASP A 672 -28.39 20.20 8.98
CA ASP A 672 -28.67 19.11 8.05
C ASP A 672 -30.12 18.60 8.17
N ALA A 673 -30.73 18.67 9.36
CA ALA A 673 -32.11 18.22 9.61
C ALA A 673 -33.14 19.01 8.78
N THR A 674 -32.90 20.31 8.55
CA THR A 674 -33.80 21.18 7.78
C THR A 674 -33.70 20.99 6.27
N THR A 675 -32.65 20.30 5.80
CA THR A 675 -32.38 20.10 4.36
C THR A 675 -32.93 18.78 3.83
N PHE A 676 -33.47 17.91 4.70
CA PHE A 676 -34.08 16.64 4.30
C PHE A 676 -35.61 16.76 4.27
N PRO A 677 -36.25 17.03 3.12
CA PRO A 677 -37.69 17.01 3.05
C PRO A 677 -38.25 15.63 3.42
N GLN A 678 -39.34 15.60 4.18
CA GLN A 678 -40.04 14.34 4.45
C GLN A 678 -40.56 13.76 3.13
N THR A 679 -40.46 12.44 2.97
CA THR A 679 -41.02 11.80 1.78
C THR A 679 -42.54 11.78 1.83
N GLU A 680 -43.21 11.88 0.67
CA GLU A 680 -44.68 11.78 0.54
C GLU A 680 -45.25 10.47 1.10
N ALA A 681 -44.42 9.43 1.28
CA ALA A 681 -44.82 8.10 1.78
C ALA A 681 -44.69 7.95 3.31
N GLY A 682 -44.43 9.03 4.07
CA GLY A 682 -44.32 8.97 5.52
C GLY A 682 -43.04 8.28 6.06
N LYS A 683 -42.13 7.85 5.21
CA LYS A 683 -40.80 7.35 5.60
C LYS A 683 -39.90 8.54 5.91
N LYS A 684 -39.34 8.60 7.11
CA LYS A 684 -38.36 9.62 7.46
C LYS A 684 -37.05 9.33 6.74
N ARG A 685 -36.51 10.31 6.03
CA ARG A 685 -35.18 10.18 5.37
C ARG A 685 -34.06 10.03 6.39
N VAL A 686 -34.09 10.87 7.44
CA VAL A 686 -33.20 10.77 8.60
C VAL A 686 -34.01 11.10 9.85
N GLU A 687 -33.92 10.28 10.86
CA GLU A 687 -34.45 10.61 12.19
C GLU A 687 -33.28 11.13 13.05
N PHE A 688 -33.40 12.39 13.49
CA PHE A 688 -32.46 13.01 14.42
C PHE A 688 -32.99 12.88 15.83
N ARG A 689 -32.18 12.36 16.75
CA ARG A 689 -32.48 12.22 18.17
C ARG A 689 -31.41 12.91 19.01
N SER A 690 -31.83 13.75 19.96
CA SER A 690 -30.95 14.50 20.87
C SER A 690 -30.39 13.63 22.01
N GLU A 691 -30.78 12.38 22.11
CA GLU A 691 -30.35 11.47 23.17
C GLU A 691 -28.87 11.14 23.00
N THR A 692 -28.10 11.39 24.05
CA THR A 692 -26.67 11.04 24.10
C THR A 692 -26.58 9.56 24.48
N LEU A 693 -26.23 8.70 23.50
CA LEU A 693 -26.12 7.27 23.74
C LEU A 693 -24.78 6.85 24.35
N LEU A 694 -23.76 7.73 24.33
CA LEU A 694 -22.40 7.35 24.68
C LEU A 694 -21.54 8.51 25.16
N ASP A 695 -20.76 8.22 26.16
CA ASP A 695 -19.44 8.81 26.31
C ASP A 695 -18.47 8.17 25.30
N THR A 696 -18.32 8.81 24.13
CA THR A 696 -17.42 8.31 23.07
C THR A 696 -15.95 8.31 23.48
N ALA A 697 -15.58 9.02 24.55
CA ALA A 697 -14.24 9.00 25.11
C ALA A 697 -13.91 7.65 25.80
N SER A 698 -14.93 6.89 26.20
CA SER A 698 -14.78 5.59 26.87
C SER A 698 -14.93 4.37 25.95
N LEU A 699 -15.11 4.57 24.64
CA LEU A 699 -15.16 3.46 23.68
C LEU A 699 -13.80 2.76 23.59
N ASP A 700 -13.66 1.74 24.40
CA ASP A 700 -12.58 0.76 24.27
C ASP A 700 -12.78 -0.01 22.94
N LEU A 701 -11.75 -0.03 22.10
CA LEU A 701 -11.72 -0.69 20.79
C LEU A 701 -12.11 -2.18 20.84
N ASN A 702 -11.86 -2.81 22.00
CA ASN A 702 -12.24 -4.21 22.25
C ASN A 702 -13.71 -4.36 22.68
N ASN A 703 -14.45 -3.27 22.87
CA ASN A 703 -15.75 -3.25 23.50
C ASN A 703 -16.76 -2.35 22.78
N LEU A 704 -16.86 -2.43 21.44
CA LEU A 704 -17.98 -1.79 20.73
C LEU A 704 -19.35 -2.42 21.12
N LYS A 705 -19.56 -2.56 22.43
CA LYS A 705 -20.80 -3.08 23.06
C LYS A 705 -22.00 -2.17 22.87
N ILE A 706 -21.82 -1.03 22.19
CA ILE A 706 -22.93 -0.11 21.92
C ILE A 706 -24.13 -0.84 21.30
N GLN A 707 -23.87 -1.72 20.34
CA GLN A 707 -24.92 -2.48 19.66
C GLN A 707 -25.68 -3.43 20.62
N GLU A 708 -25.08 -3.73 21.77
CA GLU A 708 -25.65 -4.62 22.81
C GLU A 708 -26.43 -3.85 23.86
N SER A 709 -26.28 -2.51 23.91
CA SER A 709 -27.01 -1.69 24.90
C SER A 709 -28.51 -1.75 24.68
N ASN A 710 -29.26 -1.72 25.77
CA ASN A 710 -30.73 -1.70 25.71
C ASN A 710 -31.24 -0.47 24.97
N ASP A 711 -30.58 0.67 25.13
CA ASP A 711 -30.94 1.90 24.45
C ASP A 711 -30.78 1.80 22.96
N PHE A 712 -29.64 1.28 22.46
CA PHE A 712 -29.43 1.07 21.05
C PHE A 712 -30.49 0.13 20.44
N LYS A 713 -30.77 -0.99 21.10
CA LYS A 713 -31.79 -1.95 20.66
C LYS A 713 -33.21 -1.36 20.66
N ARG A 714 -33.51 -0.50 21.62
CA ARG A 714 -34.80 0.23 21.68
C ARG A 714 -34.94 1.25 20.56
N LEU A 715 -33.85 1.95 20.24
CA LEU A 715 -33.86 3.07 19.30
C LEU A 715 -33.70 2.60 17.82
N ALA A 716 -32.98 1.51 17.60
CA ALA A 716 -32.73 0.92 16.30
C ALA A 716 -33.05 -0.60 16.29
N PRO A 717 -34.30 -1.01 16.57
CA PRO A 717 -34.66 -2.43 16.70
C PRO A 717 -34.49 -3.21 15.37
N TRP A 718 -34.45 -2.52 14.26
CA TRP A 718 -34.28 -3.05 12.91
C TRP A 718 -32.80 -3.26 12.53
N PHE A 719 -31.87 -2.63 13.26
CA PHE A 719 -30.44 -2.72 12.92
C PHE A 719 -29.86 -4.08 13.27
N LYS A 720 -29.31 -4.77 12.28
CA LYS A 720 -28.67 -6.06 12.50
C LYS A 720 -27.28 -5.87 13.08
N ARG A 721 -27.02 -6.53 14.19
CA ARG A 721 -25.72 -6.48 14.87
C ARG A 721 -24.58 -6.83 13.91
N ILE A 722 -23.58 -5.98 13.83
CA ILE A 722 -22.32 -6.24 13.10
C ILE A 722 -21.43 -7.11 14.00
N PRO A 723 -20.99 -8.30 13.55
CA PRO A 723 -20.25 -9.26 14.37
C PRO A 723 -18.76 -8.88 14.50
N ILE A 724 -18.45 -7.89 15.34
CA ILE A 724 -17.09 -7.35 15.50
C ILE A 724 -16.08 -8.40 15.93
N GLU A 725 -16.50 -9.42 16.64
CA GLU A 725 -15.67 -10.54 17.09
C GLU A 725 -15.14 -11.41 15.93
N LYS A 726 -15.70 -11.25 14.73
CA LYS A 726 -15.26 -11.93 13.51
C LYS A 726 -14.40 -11.07 12.61
N ILE A 727 -14.22 -9.79 12.97
CA ILE A 727 -13.50 -8.82 12.16
C ILE A 727 -12.00 -8.88 12.51
N GLY A 728 -11.14 -8.70 11.51
CA GLY A 728 -9.69 -8.79 11.66
C GLY A 728 -9.17 -10.22 11.65
N LEU A 729 -7.98 -10.41 12.19
CA LEU A 729 -7.33 -11.72 12.24
C LEU A 729 -8.14 -12.70 13.11
N PRO A 730 -8.25 -13.97 12.71
CA PRO A 730 -8.82 -15.01 13.56
C PRO A 730 -8.10 -15.06 14.91
N LYS A 731 -8.90 -15.15 16.00
CA LYS A 731 -8.38 -15.26 17.37
C LYS A 731 -7.82 -16.66 17.62
#